data_b3b6f987f9064b802a9fa8eebe7a0e57
#
_entry.id   b3b6f987f9064b802a9fa8eebe7a0e57
#
_cell.length_a   1.000
_cell.length_b   1.000
_cell.length_c   1.000
_cell.angle_alpha   90.00
_cell.angle_beta   90.00
_cell.angle_gamma   90.00
#
_symmetry.space_group_name_H-M   'P 1'
#
loop_
_entity.id
_entity.type
_entity.pdbx_description
1 polymer ?
#
loop_
_entity_poly.entity_id
_entity_poly.type
_entity_poly.pdbx_seq_one_letter_code
_entity_poly.pdbx_strand_id
1 'polypeptide(L)'
;MDLIRIKGASQHNLKHVSLDIPRDKLVVITGVSGSGKSSLAFDTIYAEGQRRYVESLSTYARQFIGQMDKPDVESIEGLSPAIAIEQRAASHNPRSTVGTVTEIYDYFRLLFAGIGVCHCYGCGREIQSQTIDSIVQSVLGLPENTRFSVMSPIIRGKKGEFAKELKKLQKEGFARVRIDGGVQDLSDDIVLAKTKRHDIDLIIDRLVLKEGVRKRLRDSVEIAANKSDGLVRIVTADGCETLYSEKYACPDCGISMPTLAPRVFSFNTPYGACPECNGLGSRMHFAIDLVVPDAGLSLREGAIAPWAGRNSLNYYNVLDALSSHYKFDINMPFNKLPEKIQNILLYGSGTEAIKFYSDRPDKRYFTHHPFEGAIKQLERRWRETTSTAIRNDLARYIDLRPCESCGGARLKKESLAVTVGGKNIYELCLMSIRECFNFFQALQLSAQETLITERILKEVKNRLTFLLNVGMDYLNLARSTSTLSGGESQRIRLATQIGSGLMGVLYVLDEPTVGLHQKDNLRLIDTLKQLRDMGNTVLVVEHDADMMLACDHIVDMGPGAGTLGGEVIFQGTPAEVLVSETSLTGKFLSGREAIALPAERRPTRGRHIILEGASQNNLRNIDIKIPTGVLTAVTGVSGSGKSTMVIETLYKVMARRLNQHTGGMGKIRKIRDLGNIERVIMINQQPIGRTPRSNPVTYTGIFSFIRDLFTGLPEARVRGYKPGRFSFNVKGGRCETCEGNGLIKIEMHFLPDVYVTCDACRGKRFNADTLDVKYKNQSIADILDMTVDQALDFFTNISSIKTHLQLLSDVGLGYIRLGQSATTLSGGEAQRIKLARELGKRANSNTLYILDEPTIGLHFADIQKLLDVLMRLVDMGNTMVVIEHNLDIIKSADHVIDLGPEGGPGGGQIVAAGTVEEVARNEQSSTGHFLRKILDDHKNRTAG
;
A
#
# COMPACT_ATOMS: atom_id res chain seq x y z
N MET A 1 -12.54 0.90 39.67
CA MET A 1 -13.41 -0.15 39.08
C MET A 1 -12.50 -1.09 38.28
N ASP A 2 -12.49 -2.35 38.64
CA ASP A 2 -11.57 -3.33 38.03
C ASP A 2 -12.22 -4.09 36.87
N LEU A 3 -13.45 -3.72 36.49
CA LEU A 3 -14.25 -4.35 35.46
C LEU A 3 -14.89 -3.32 34.51
N ILE A 4 -14.99 -3.67 33.24
CA ILE A 4 -15.89 -3.02 32.28
C ILE A 4 -17.17 -3.86 32.26
N ARG A 5 -18.29 -3.27 32.72
CA ARG A 5 -19.59 -3.93 32.78
C ARG A 5 -20.48 -3.52 31.64
N ILE A 6 -20.92 -4.48 30.86
CA ILE A 6 -21.81 -4.29 29.73
C ILE A 6 -23.15 -4.91 30.05
N LYS A 7 -24.26 -4.17 29.85
CA LYS A 7 -25.61 -4.65 30.07
C LYS A 7 -26.46 -4.44 28.81
N GLY A 8 -27.13 -5.48 28.37
CA GLY A 8 -28.15 -5.44 27.34
C GLY A 8 -27.65 -4.98 25.97
N ALA A 9 -26.46 -5.37 25.51
CA ALA A 9 -25.96 -5.03 24.19
C ALA A 9 -26.76 -5.75 23.10
N SER A 10 -27.38 -4.99 22.19
CA SER A 10 -28.29 -5.48 21.13
C SER A 10 -27.89 -5.00 19.72
N GLN A 11 -26.65 -4.53 19.56
CA GLN A 11 -26.16 -4.03 18.27
C GLN A 11 -26.08 -5.14 17.22
N HIS A 12 -26.63 -4.92 16.03
CA HIS A 12 -26.68 -5.86 14.90
C HIS A 12 -27.34 -7.21 15.25
N ASN A 13 -26.55 -8.28 15.44
CA ASN A 13 -27.02 -9.62 15.76
C ASN A 13 -26.87 -9.98 17.26
N LEU A 14 -26.40 -9.07 18.11
CA LEU A 14 -26.28 -9.32 19.53
C LEU A 14 -27.66 -9.47 20.20
N LYS A 15 -27.80 -10.46 21.10
CA LYS A 15 -29.04 -10.81 21.79
C LYS A 15 -29.02 -10.39 23.25
N HIS A 16 -29.13 -9.08 23.51
CA HIS A 16 -29.11 -8.50 24.87
C HIS A 16 -27.92 -8.99 25.72
N VAL A 17 -26.73 -8.97 25.11
CA VAL A 17 -25.51 -9.49 25.74
C VAL A 17 -25.15 -8.67 26.97
N SER A 18 -24.96 -9.36 28.10
CA SER A 18 -24.47 -8.79 29.36
C SER A 18 -23.23 -9.56 29.80
N LEU A 19 -22.11 -8.86 30.02
CA LEU A 19 -20.84 -9.46 30.44
C LEU A 19 -19.95 -8.48 31.20
N ASP A 20 -19.04 -9.03 32.00
CA ASP A 20 -18.01 -8.30 32.74
C ASP A 20 -16.63 -8.59 32.16
N ILE A 21 -15.91 -7.57 31.69
CA ILE A 21 -14.56 -7.68 31.12
C ILE A 21 -13.54 -7.12 32.14
N PRO A 22 -12.51 -7.89 32.54
CA PRO A 22 -11.48 -7.40 33.45
C PRO A 22 -10.63 -6.29 32.82
N ARG A 23 -10.35 -5.22 33.60
CA ARG A 23 -9.46 -4.13 33.18
C ARG A 23 -8.00 -4.52 33.38
N ASP A 24 -7.12 -3.81 32.65
CA ASP A 24 -5.67 -4.00 32.72
C ASP A 24 -5.25 -5.44 32.43
N LYS A 25 -6.00 -6.08 31.51
CA LYS A 25 -5.82 -7.46 31.07
C LYS A 25 -5.80 -7.55 29.54
N LEU A 26 -5.19 -8.62 29.03
CA LEU A 26 -5.28 -9.03 27.65
C LEU A 26 -6.50 -9.95 27.49
N VAL A 27 -7.54 -9.45 26.83
CA VAL A 27 -8.82 -10.14 26.66
C VAL A 27 -9.02 -10.50 25.20
N VAL A 28 -9.33 -11.76 24.93
CA VAL A 28 -9.61 -12.23 23.57
C VAL A 28 -11.10 -12.50 23.39
N ILE A 29 -11.72 -11.89 22.37
CA ILE A 29 -13.06 -12.22 21.90
C ILE A 29 -12.94 -13.14 20.70
N THR A 30 -13.46 -14.35 20.80
CA THR A 30 -13.40 -15.39 19.77
C THR A 30 -14.79 -15.94 19.44
N GLY A 31 -14.85 -16.94 18.55
CA GLY A 31 -16.08 -17.62 18.11
C GLY A 31 -16.18 -17.74 16.60
N VAL A 32 -17.20 -18.45 16.10
CA VAL A 32 -17.39 -18.68 14.67
C VAL A 32 -17.56 -17.39 13.86
N SER A 33 -17.26 -17.42 12.55
CA SER A 33 -17.44 -16.26 11.68
C SER A 33 -18.91 -15.81 11.67
N GLY A 34 -19.16 -14.49 11.84
CA GLY A 34 -20.53 -13.95 11.91
C GLY A 34 -21.23 -14.15 13.26
N SER A 35 -20.55 -14.60 14.34
CA SER A 35 -21.14 -14.76 15.68
C SER A 35 -21.41 -13.47 16.45
N GLY A 36 -20.94 -12.31 15.96
CA GLY A 36 -21.13 -11.01 16.58
C GLY A 36 -19.91 -10.44 17.30
N LYS A 37 -18.71 -11.04 17.15
CA LYS A 37 -17.45 -10.57 17.75
C LYS A 37 -17.16 -9.09 17.49
N SER A 38 -17.15 -8.70 16.21
CA SER A 38 -16.87 -7.32 15.82
C SER A 38 -17.99 -6.37 16.26
N SER A 39 -19.25 -6.83 16.25
CA SER A 39 -20.39 -6.06 16.76
C SER A 39 -20.22 -5.74 18.26
N LEU A 40 -19.71 -6.69 19.05
CA LEU A 40 -19.42 -6.47 20.46
C LEU A 40 -18.19 -5.56 20.66
N ALA A 41 -17.05 -5.90 20.02
CA ALA A 41 -15.78 -5.21 20.24
C ALA A 41 -15.76 -3.79 19.67
N PHE A 42 -16.18 -3.61 18.41
CA PHE A 42 -16.07 -2.35 17.68
C PHE A 42 -17.35 -1.54 17.69
N ASP A 43 -18.49 -2.14 17.29
CA ASP A 43 -19.74 -1.42 17.12
C ASP A 43 -20.43 -1.13 18.48
N THR A 44 -20.00 -1.78 19.57
CA THR A 44 -20.54 -1.55 20.92
C THR A 44 -19.49 -0.95 21.84
N ILE A 45 -18.44 -1.68 22.22
CA ILE A 45 -17.49 -1.26 23.27
C ILE A 45 -16.65 -0.07 22.80
N TYR A 46 -16.01 -0.19 21.65
CA TYR A 46 -15.18 0.89 21.09
C TYR A 46 -16.02 2.11 20.72
N ALA A 47 -17.17 1.92 20.07
CA ALA A 47 -18.05 3.01 19.66
C ALA A 47 -18.52 3.85 20.86
N GLU A 48 -18.92 3.21 21.95
CA GLU A 48 -19.33 3.91 23.19
C GLU A 48 -18.15 4.60 23.87
N GLY A 49 -16.98 3.96 23.91
CA GLY A 49 -15.76 4.54 24.49
C GLY A 49 -15.31 5.79 23.74
N GLN A 50 -15.32 5.74 22.41
CA GLN A 50 -14.99 6.89 21.58
C GLN A 50 -16.05 7.98 21.64
N ARG A 51 -17.35 7.63 21.64
CA ARG A 51 -18.44 8.59 21.79
C ARG A 51 -18.28 9.42 23.06
N ARG A 52 -18.05 8.77 24.21
CA ARG A 52 -17.83 9.45 25.52
C ARG A 52 -16.59 10.33 25.50
N TYR A 53 -15.51 9.86 24.88
CA TYR A 53 -14.29 10.65 24.73
C TYR A 53 -14.56 11.92 23.90
N VAL A 54 -15.21 11.80 22.74
CA VAL A 54 -15.58 12.93 21.88
C VAL A 54 -16.53 13.90 22.59
N GLU A 55 -17.48 13.39 23.38
CA GLU A 55 -18.38 14.23 24.19
C GLU A 55 -17.66 15.04 25.28
N SER A 56 -16.54 14.56 25.77
CA SER A 56 -15.71 15.27 26.75
C SER A 56 -14.90 16.41 26.14
N LEU A 57 -14.77 16.45 24.80
CA LEU A 57 -14.02 17.51 24.11
C LEU A 57 -14.83 18.80 23.97
N SER A 58 -14.12 19.93 23.70
CA SER A 58 -14.76 21.21 23.47
C SER A 58 -15.71 21.17 22.25
N THR A 59 -16.74 22.02 22.25
CA THR A 59 -17.72 22.12 21.14
C THR A 59 -17.07 22.36 19.81
N TYR A 60 -15.97 23.13 19.78
CA TYR A 60 -15.18 23.38 18.57
C TYR A 60 -14.49 22.09 18.06
N ALA A 61 -13.84 21.34 18.94
CA ALA A 61 -13.18 20.08 18.55
C ALA A 61 -14.18 19.03 18.04
N ARG A 62 -15.39 18.96 18.65
CA ARG A 62 -16.46 18.05 18.20
C ARG A 62 -16.94 18.29 16.78
N GLN A 63 -16.85 19.52 16.26
CA GLN A 63 -17.25 19.83 14.87
C GLN A 63 -16.30 19.21 13.83
N PHE A 64 -15.05 18.91 14.20
CA PHE A 64 -14.05 18.33 13.30
C PHE A 64 -13.90 16.81 13.44
N ILE A 65 -14.43 16.24 14.54
CA ILE A 65 -14.34 14.79 14.79
C ILE A 65 -15.74 14.22 14.55
N GLY A 66 -15.85 13.28 13.60
CA GLY A 66 -17.12 12.61 13.31
C GLY A 66 -17.72 12.01 14.58
N GLN A 67 -18.95 12.36 14.90
CA GLN A 67 -19.67 11.80 16.04
C GLN A 67 -20.14 10.40 15.68
N MET A 68 -19.81 9.41 16.49
CA MET A 68 -20.36 8.06 16.33
C MET A 68 -21.79 8.02 16.87
N ASP A 69 -22.65 7.25 16.22
CA ASP A 69 -23.99 6.96 16.70
C ASP A 69 -23.90 6.21 18.04
N LYS A 70 -24.87 6.47 18.92
CA LYS A 70 -24.96 5.74 20.18
C LYS A 70 -25.25 4.27 19.86
N PRO A 71 -24.41 3.33 20.34
CA PRO A 71 -24.69 1.90 20.13
C PRO A 71 -25.96 1.47 20.88
N ASP A 72 -26.62 0.44 20.37
CA ASP A 72 -27.79 -0.16 21.00
C ASP A 72 -27.37 -1.02 22.20
N VAL A 73 -27.29 -0.38 23.35
CA VAL A 73 -26.85 -0.96 24.63
C VAL A 73 -27.52 -0.24 25.79
N GLU A 74 -27.96 -0.98 26.81
CA GLU A 74 -28.58 -0.38 27.98
C GLU A 74 -27.58 0.48 28.78
N SER A 75 -26.46 -0.08 29.15
CA SER A 75 -25.36 0.64 29.82
C SER A 75 -24.01 -0.04 29.66
N ILE A 76 -22.93 0.77 29.64
CA ILE A 76 -21.55 0.30 29.80
C ILE A 76 -20.88 1.13 30.87
N GLU A 77 -20.34 0.50 31.91
CA GLU A 77 -19.62 1.13 33.01
C GLU A 77 -18.13 0.76 32.96
N GLY A 78 -17.26 1.61 33.52
CA GLY A 78 -15.82 1.33 33.64
C GLY A 78 -15.00 1.52 32.38
N LEU A 79 -15.55 2.11 31.28
CA LEU A 79 -14.82 2.37 30.06
C LEU A 79 -13.71 3.41 30.24
N SER A 80 -12.53 3.10 29.71
CA SER A 80 -11.43 4.03 29.46
C SER A 80 -11.55 4.66 28.05
N PRO A 81 -10.81 5.75 27.76
CA PRO A 81 -10.65 6.20 26.38
C PRO A 81 -10.24 5.05 25.47
N ALA A 82 -10.93 4.88 24.35
CA ALA A 82 -10.76 3.72 23.49
C ALA A 82 -10.02 4.08 22.19
N ILE A 83 -9.10 3.22 21.77
CA ILE A 83 -8.35 3.31 20.50
C ILE A 83 -8.57 2.02 19.73
N ALA A 84 -9.08 2.13 18.49
CA ALA A 84 -9.23 0.98 17.59
C ALA A 84 -8.07 0.87 16.62
N ILE A 85 -7.60 -0.35 16.40
CA ILE A 85 -6.60 -0.71 15.40
C ILE A 85 -7.20 -1.75 14.46
N GLU A 86 -7.94 -1.25 13.47
CA GLU A 86 -8.62 -2.07 12.46
C GLU A 86 -7.70 -2.48 11.32
N GLN A 87 -8.05 -3.58 10.65
CA GLN A 87 -7.34 -4.12 9.48
C GLN A 87 -7.57 -3.34 8.17
N ARG A 88 -8.38 -2.27 8.20
CA ARG A 88 -8.70 -1.50 6.99
C ARG A 88 -7.43 -0.98 6.32
N ALA A 89 -7.41 -1.06 4.97
CA ALA A 89 -6.29 -0.60 4.14
C ALA A 89 -5.85 0.81 4.54
N ALA A 90 -4.53 1.01 4.56
CA ALA A 90 -3.91 2.30 4.84
C ALA A 90 -4.44 3.39 3.89
N SER A 91 -4.40 4.63 4.35
CA SER A 91 -4.75 5.82 3.56
C SER A 91 -4.22 5.72 2.13
N HIS A 92 -5.07 5.95 1.14
CA HIS A 92 -4.69 6.03 -0.27
C HIS A 92 -3.87 7.29 -0.62
N ASN A 93 -3.33 7.98 0.37
CA ASN A 93 -2.49 9.15 0.13
C ASN A 93 -1.13 8.70 -0.44
N PRO A 94 -0.79 9.03 -1.70
CA PRO A 94 0.44 8.56 -2.35
C PRO A 94 1.71 9.17 -1.72
N ARG A 95 1.58 10.17 -0.86
CA ARG A 95 2.69 10.77 -0.13
C ARG A 95 3.01 10.08 1.19
N SER A 96 2.09 9.28 1.72
CA SER A 96 2.32 8.57 2.97
C SER A 96 3.31 7.42 2.80
N THR A 97 4.30 7.36 3.69
CA THR A 97 5.31 6.29 3.76
C THR A 97 5.32 5.67 5.16
N VAL A 98 5.95 4.52 5.31
CA VAL A 98 6.17 3.91 6.64
C VAL A 98 6.83 4.93 7.58
N GLY A 99 7.88 5.62 7.12
CA GLY A 99 8.58 6.64 7.93
C GLY A 99 7.73 7.81 8.38
N THR A 100 6.75 8.25 7.54
CA THR A 100 5.85 9.36 7.93
C THR A 100 4.73 8.92 8.86
N VAL A 101 4.20 7.71 8.71
CA VAL A 101 3.14 7.19 9.59
C VAL A 101 3.68 6.84 10.97
N THR A 102 4.93 6.38 11.05
CA THR A 102 5.62 6.10 12.32
C THR A 102 6.25 7.34 12.96
N GLU A 103 6.15 8.50 12.30
CA GLU A 103 6.78 9.77 12.69
C GLU A 103 8.32 9.71 12.74
N ILE A 104 8.96 8.59 12.41
CA ILE A 104 10.43 8.45 12.39
C ILE A 104 11.05 9.45 11.41
N TYR A 105 10.36 9.69 10.27
CA TYR A 105 10.83 10.66 9.27
C TYR A 105 10.89 12.10 9.80
N ASP A 106 10.00 12.48 10.71
CA ASP A 106 10.01 13.82 11.32
C ASP A 106 11.20 13.98 12.26
N TYR A 107 11.56 12.93 13.02
CA TYR A 107 12.79 12.91 13.80
C TYR A 107 14.04 12.95 12.91
N PHE A 108 14.04 12.26 11.76
CA PHE A 108 15.15 12.36 10.79
C PHE A 108 15.31 13.78 10.28
N ARG A 109 14.22 14.47 9.98
CA ARG A 109 14.30 15.89 9.56
C ARG A 109 14.93 16.79 10.61
N LEU A 110 14.64 16.56 11.88
CA LEU A 110 15.27 17.26 13.01
C LEU A 110 16.75 16.90 13.13
N LEU A 111 17.09 15.64 13.02
CA LEU A 111 18.46 15.14 13.09
C LEU A 111 19.34 15.75 11.98
N PHE A 112 18.88 15.70 10.74
CA PHE A 112 19.61 16.24 9.59
C PHE A 112 19.72 17.77 9.62
N ALA A 113 18.75 18.45 10.19
CA ALA A 113 18.83 19.89 10.40
C ALA A 113 19.81 20.28 11.52
N GLY A 114 19.98 19.41 12.54
CA GLY A 114 20.81 19.68 13.72
C GLY A 114 22.29 19.35 13.54
N ILE A 115 22.60 18.19 12.95
CA ILE A 115 23.96 17.66 12.83
C ILE A 115 24.33 17.26 11.39
N GLY A 116 23.50 17.56 10.40
CA GLY A 116 23.75 17.18 9.01
C GLY A 116 24.97 17.89 8.42
N VAL A 117 25.87 17.11 7.82
CA VAL A 117 27.05 17.63 7.09
C VAL A 117 26.61 17.89 5.65
N CYS A 118 26.79 19.13 5.20
CA CYS A 118 26.38 19.57 3.88
C CYS A 118 27.47 19.33 2.84
N HIS A 119 27.11 18.75 1.70
CA HIS A 119 28.02 18.52 0.57
C HIS A 119 27.52 19.22 -0.69
N CYS A 120 28.45 19.60 -1.55
CA CYS A 120 28.10 20.13 -2.87
C CYS A 120 27.55 19.03 -3.77
N TYR A 121 26.32 19.17 -4.26
CA TYR A 121 25.74 18.16 -5.18
C TYR A 121 26.39 18.16 -6.57
N GLY A 122 27.27 19.14 -6.89
CA GLY A 122 28.03 19.19 -8.13
C GLY A 122 29.40 18.49 -8.07
N CYS A 123 30.16 18.69 -7.00
CA CYS A 123 31.54 18.19 -6.88
C CYS A 123 31.76 17.28 -5.63
N GLY A 124 30.77 17.11 -4.77
CA GLY A 124 30.85 16.26 -3.56
C GLY A 124 31.62 16.88 -2.39
N ARG A 125 32.23 18.07 -2.55
CA ARG A 125 32.99 18.72 -1.48
C ARG A 125 32.13 19.07 -0.30
N GLU A 126 32.63 18.88 0.91
CA GLU A 126 31.98 19.32 2.14
C GLU A 126 31.90 20.84 2.19
N ILE A 127 30.71 21.36 2.52
CA ILE A 127 30.41 22.77 2.63
C ILE A 127 30.10 23.10 4.09
N GLN A 128 30.89 23.93 4.70
CA GLN A 128 30.66 24.45 6.05
C GLN A 128 30.30 25.93 5.97
N SER A 129 29.30 26.37 6.73
CA SER A 129 29.02 27.76 6.98
C SER A 129 30.02 28.24 8.03
N GLN A 130 30.77 29.30 7.73
CA GLN A 130 31.71 29.90 8.63
C GLN A 130 31.18 31.24 9.13
N THR A 131 31.06 31.41 10.43
CA THR A 131 30.76 32.73 10.97
C THR A 131 31.86 33.74 10.66
N ILE A 132 31.53 35.02 10.56
CA ILE A 132 32.54 36.08 10.37
C ILE A 132 33.67 35.97 11.38
N ASP A 133 33.35 35.66 12.64
CA ASP A 133 34.36 35.47 13.69
C ASP A 133 35.26 34.25 13.44
N SER A 134 34.71 33.15 12.90
CA SER A 134 35.47 31.98 12.50
C SER A 134 36.39 32.26 11.31
N ILE A 135 35.93 33.01 10.32
CA ILE A 135 36.76 33.47 9.20
C ILE A 135 37.91 34.32 9.70
N VAL A 136 37.62 35.31 10.57
CA VAL A 136 38.61 36.16 11.20
C VAL A 136 39.64 35.35 11.98
N GLN A 137 39.19 34.37 12.78
CA GLN A 137 40.10 33.51 13.55
C GLN A 137 41.00 32.66 12.64
N SER A 138 40.44 32.14 11.54
CA SER A 138 41.23 31.37 10.55
C SER A 138 42.33 32.25 9.90
N VAL A 139 42.00 33.50 9.57
CA VAL A 139 42.96 34.46 8.98
C VAL A 139 44.00 34.89 10.00
N LEU A 140 43.64 35.04 11.29
CA LEU A 140 44.57 35.35 12.38
C LEU A 140 45.55 34.19 12.69
N GLY A 141 45.22 32.97 12.27
CA GLY A 141 46.12 31.80 12.36
C GLY A 141 47.26 31.76 11.32
N LEU A 142 47.31 32.69 10.37
CA LEU A 142 48.41 32.81 9.42
C LEU A 142 49.68 33.30 10.13
N PRO A 143 50.88 33.09 9.56
CA PRO A 143 52.14 33.58 10.14
C PRO A 143 52.14 35.08 10.35
N GLU A 144 52.75 35.56 11.43
CA GLU A 144 52.89 36.99 11.69
C GLU A 144 53.60 37.72 10.53
N ASN A 145 53.26 39.00 10.33
CA ASN A 145 53.69 39.83 9.23
C ASN A 145 53.26 39.38 7.81
N THR A 146 52.38 38.40 7.69
CA THR A 146 51.77 38.03 6.39
C THR A 146 51.00 39.21 5.85
N ARG A 147 51.29 39.58 4.59
CA ARG A 147 50.50 40.57 3.82
C ARG A 147 49.40 39.86 3.06
N PHE A 148 48.16 40.33 3.20
CA PHE A 148 47.03 39.75 2.50
C PHE A 148 46.00 40.79 2.12
N SER A 149 45.17 40.44 1.11
CA SER A 149 44.07 41.26 0.66
C SER A 149 42.74 40.56 1.01
N VAL A 150 41.79 41.32 1.56
CA VAL A 150 40.40 40.89 1.75
C VAL A 150 39.60 41.33 0.51
N MET A 151 39.04 40.36 -0.19
CA MET A 151 38.34 40.61 -1.45
C MET A 151 36.93 40.03 -1.40
N SER A 152 36.03 40.67 -2.14
CA SER A 152 34.63 40.23 -2.33
C SER A 152 34.45 39.75 -3.78
N PRO A 153 34.18 38.43 -4.05
CA PRO A 153 34.00 37.94 -5.40
C PRO A 153 32.60 38.29 -5.92
N ILE A 154 32.52 39.35 -6.77
CA ILE A 154 31.29 39.90 -7.31
C ILE A 154 30.79 39.13 -8.54
N ILE A 155 31.69 38.81 -9.46
CA ILE A 155 31.40 38.06 -10.68
C ILE A 155 32.31 36.86 -10.75
N ARG A 156 31.75 35.69 -11.05
CA ARG A 156 32.49 34.42 -11.13
C ARG A 156 32.12 33.67 -12.43
N GLY A 157 33.08 33.57 -13.36
CA GLY A 157 32.96 32.79 -14.58
C GLY A 157 31.78 33.16 -15.50
N LYS A 158 31.28 34.41 -15.43
CA LYS A 158 30.16 34.86 -16.26
C LYS A 158 30.63 35.63 -17.48
N LYS A 159 29.91 35.50 -18.59
CA LYS A 159 30.13 36.27 -19.81
C LYS A 159 29.40 37.61 -19.67
N GLY A 160 30.06 38.69 -20.12
CA GLY A 160 29.48 40.05 -20.12
C GLY A 160 30.50 41.16 -20.01
N GLU A 161 30.10 42.41 -20.25
CA GLU A 161 30.95 43.61 -20.18
C GLU A 161 31.00 44.20 -18.76
N PHE A 162 30.03 43.91 -17.88
CA PHE A 162 29.89 44.33 -16.48
C PHE A 162 30.17 45.82 -16.16
N ALA A 163 30.05 46.71 -17.20
CA ALA A 163 30.34 48.13 -17.05
C ALA A 163 29.39 48.83 -16.06
N LYS A 164 28.14 48.39 -15.93
CA LYS A 164 27.16 48.94 -14.97
C LYS A 164 27.54 48.60 -13.54
N GLU A 165 27.94 47.35 -13.31
CA GLU A 165 28.36 46.82 -12.01
C GLU A 165 29.63 47.54 -11.54
N LEU A 166 30.63 47.67 -12.41
CA LEU A 166 31.88 48.36 -12.10
C LEU A 166 31.63 49.86 -11.79
N LYS A 167 30.80 50.55 -12.55
CA LYS A 167 30.41 51.95 -12.28
C LYS A 167 29.64 52.10 -10.97
N LYS A 168 28.83 51.10 -10.59
CA LYS A 168 28.14 51.07 -9.30
C LYS A 168 29.14 51.00 -8.13
N LEU A 169 30.10 50.10 -8.21
CA LEU A 169 31.16 49.90 -7.19
C LEU A 169 32.01 51.18 -7.06
N GLN A 170 32.32 51.84 -8.16
CA GLN A 170 33.02 53.14 -8.17
C GLN A 170 32.22 54.24 -7.42
N LYS A 171 30.91 54.33 -7.67
CA LYS A 171 30.02 55.28 -6.98
C LYS A 171 29.86 55.00 -5.48
N GLU A 172 30.01 53.74 -5.07
CA GLU A 172 30.01 53.35 -3.67
C GLU A 172 31.34 53.61 -2.94
N GLY A 173 32.33 54.20 -3.65
CA GLY A 173 33.59 54.63 -3.05
C GLY A 173 34.72 53.58 -3.05
N PHE A 174 34.56 52.47 -3.72
CA PHE A 174 35.63 51.48 -3.85
C PHE A 174 36.64 51.89 -4.91
N ALA A 175 37.94 51.62 -4.65
CA ALA A 175 39.02 52.08 -5.49
C ALA A 175 39.48 51.01 -6.51
N ARG A 176 39.49 49.71 -6.14
CA ARG A 176 40.19 48.68 -6.91
C ARG A 176 39.41 47.41 -7.02
N VAL A 177 39.54 46.74 -8.18
CA VAL A 177 39.04 45.43 -8.46
C VAL A 177 40.17 44.54 -9.00
N ARG A 178 40.05 43.24 -8.81
CA ARG A 178 40.87 42.23 -9.47
C ARG A 178 40.02 41.58 -10.56
N ILE A 179 40.46 41.68 -11.81
CA ILE A 179 39.77 41.11 -12.96
C ILE A 179 40.69 40.08 -13.61
N ASP A 180 40.20 38.85 -13.72
CA ASP A 180 40.91 37.72 -14.32
C ASP A 180 42.33 37.55 -13.77
N GLY A 181 42.54 37.83 -12.48
CA GLY A 181 43.79 37.77 -11.78
C GLY A 181 44.60 39.05 -11.76
N GLY A 182 44.30 40.03 -12.62
CA GLY A 182 44.98 41.32 -12.67
C GLY A 182 44.26 42.41 -11.85
N VAL A 183 45.02 43.21 -11.07
CA VAL A 183 44.47 44.33 -10.26
C VAL A 183 44.37 45.57 -11.15
N GLN A 184 43.19 46.20 -11.14
CA GLN A 184 42.90 47.41 -11.91
C GLN A 184 42.20 48.44 -10.99
N ASP A 185 42.44 49.72 -11.28
CA ASP A 185 41.76 50.81 -10.59
C ASP A 185 40.35 51.05 -11.20
N LEU A 186 39.33 51.23 -10.38
CA LEU A 186 37.98 51.53 -10.84
C LEU A 186 37.83 52.93 -11.44
N SER A 187 38.83 53.76 -11.31
CA SER A 187 38.93 55.05 -12.01
C SER A 187 39.30 54.94 -13.48
N ASP A 188 39.88 53.81 -13.88
CA ASP A 188 40.30 53.59 -15.28
C ASP A 188 39.11 53.14 -16.13
N ASP A 189 39.19 53.34 -17.43
CA ASP A 189 38.16 52.84 -18.39
C ASP A 189 38.36 51.33 -18.62
N ILE A 190 37.67 50.52 -17.81
CA ILE A 190 37.73 49.07 -17.86
C ILE A 190 36.76 48.58 -18.95
N VAL A 191 37.30 48.04 -20.06
CA VAL A 191 36.53 47.42 -21.14
C VAL A 191 36.73 45.93 -21.15
N LEU A 192 35.66 45.15 -20.92
CA LEU A 192 35.67 43.71 -20.89
C LEU A 192 35.03 43.06 -22.13
N ALA A 193 35.55 41.93 -22.56
CA ALA A 193 35.06 41.28 -23.76
C ALA A 193 33.73 40.56 -23.47
N LYS A 194 32.64 40.95 -24.14
CA LYS A 194 31.29 40.40 -23.95
C LYS A 194 31.17 38.89 -24.12
N THR A 195 32.04 38.31 -24.90
CA THR A 195 32.02 36.85 -25.24
C THR A 195 32.88 35.99 -24.33
N LYS A 196 33.81 36.61 -23.58
CA LYS A 196 34.67 35.88 -22.61
C LYS A 196 34.02 35.77 -21.25
N ARG A 197 34.44 34.77 -20.49
CA ARG A 197 34.08 34.61 -19.09
C ARG A 197 35.06 35.42 -18.25
N HIS A 198 34.54 36.17 -17.29
CA HIS A 198 35.32 37.02 -16.41
C HIS A 198 35.08 36.65 -14.95
N ASP A 199 36.14 36.77 -14.16
CA ASP A 199 36.14 36.73 -12.70
C ASP A 199 36.49 38.14 -12.17
N ILE A 200 35.59 38.72 -11.37
CA ILE A 200 35.77 40.07 -10.81
C ILE A 200 35.65 39.98 -9.30
N ASP A 201 36.74 40.26 -8.59
CA ASP A 201 36.80 40.38 -7.14
C ASP A 201 37.00 41.88 -6.77
N LEU A 202 36.12 42.36 -5.90
CA LEU A 202 36.28 43.71 -5.32
C LEU A 202 37.27 43.66 -4.18
N ILE A 203 38.35 44.46 -4.20
CA ILE A 203 39.32 44.57 -3.15
C ILE A 203 38.77 45.48 -2.06
N ILE A 204 38.48 44.96 -0.90
CA ILE A 204 37.93 45.66 0.26
C ILE A 204 39.05 46.32 1.05
N ASP A 205 40.06 45.54 1.39
CA ASP A 205 41.20 46.01 2.21
C ASP A 205 42.48 45.23 1.92
N ARG A 206 43.64 45.84 2.22
CA ARG A 206 44.96 45.21 2.19
C ARG A 206 45.60 45.33 3.56
N LEU A 207 45.83 44.23 4.22
CA LEU A 207 46.20 44.20 5.61
C LEU A 207 47.56 43.45 5.78
N VAL A 208 48.21 43.77 6.88
CA VAL A 208 49.39 43.03 7.36
C VAL A 208 49.02 42.47 8.72
N LEU A 209 49.28 41.18 8.92
CA LEU A 209 48.98 40.51 10.19
C LEU A 209 49.93 41.04 11.28
N LYS A 210 49.38 41.88 12.15
CA LYS A 210 50.08 42.50 13.30
C LYS A 210 49.15 42.54 14.49
N GLU A 211 49.72 42.69 15.68
CA GLU A 211 48.95 42.92 16.89
C GLU A 211 47.95 44.09 16.70
N GLY A 212 46.68 43.91 17.08
CA GLY A 212 45.62 44.92 16.93
C GLY A 212 44.86 44.94 15.60
N VAL A 213 45.19 44.11 14.58
CA VAL A 213 44.49 44.09 13.26
C VAL A 213 43.10 43.51 13.32
N ARG A 214 42.74 42.78 14.38
CA ARG A 214 41.49 41.98 14.50
C ARG A 214 40.23 42.77 14.20
N LYS A 215 40.07 43.97 14.74
CA LYS A 215 38.87 44.79 14.54
C LYS A 215 38.72 45.20 13.07
N ARG A 216 39.81 45.71 12.47
CA ARG A 216 39.80 46.12 11.07
C ARG A 216 39.61 44.94 10.10
N LEU A 217 40.17 43.81 10.40
CA LEU A 217 39.96 42.58 9.65
C LEU A 217 38.49 42.14 9.71
N ARG A 218 37.87 42.21 10.90
CA ARG A 218 36.44 41.87 11.06
C ARG A 218 35.55 42.78 10.22
N ASP A 219 35.77 44.11 10.30
CA ASP A 219 34.98 45.07 9.52
C ASP A 219 35.14 44.84 8.00
N SER A 220 36.37 44.53 7.55
CA SER A 220 36.67 44.24 6.15
C SER A 220 36.04 42.96 5.66
N VAL A 221 36.03 41.89 6.48
CA VAL A 221 35.39 40.59 6.20
C VAL A 221 33.86 40.78 6.12
N GLU A 222 33.27 41.53 7.04
CA GLU A 222 31.85 41.85 7.06
C GLU A 222 31.40 42.61 5.80
N ILE A 223 32.17 43.64 5.40
CA ILE A 223 31.92 44.38 4.15
C ILE A 223 32.04 43.45 2.93
N ALA A 224 33.09 42.59 2.90
CA ALA A 224 33.30 41.65 1.80
C ALA A 224 32.11 40.65 1.67
N ALA A 225 31.68 40.05 2.79
CA ALA A 225 30.58 39.09 2.85
C ALA A 225 29.26 39.75 2.39
N ASN A 226 28.97 40.96 2.86
CA ASN A 226 27.74 41.69 2.47
C ASN A 226 27.69 42.04 0.97
N LYS A 227 28.83 42.26 0.31
CA LYS A 227 28.92 42.63 -1.12
C LYS A 227 28.82 41.43 -2.06
N SER A 228 29.20 40.25 -1.65
CA SER A 228 29.26 39.03 -2.45
C SER A 228 28.34 37.91 -1.97
N ASP A 229 27.24 38.24 -1.32
CA ASP A 229 26.24 37.29 -0.83
C ASP A 229 26.83 36.24 0.14
N GLY A 230 27.76 36.69 1.03
CA GLY A 230 28.38 35.88 2.06
C GLY A 230 29.71 35.23 1.69
N LEU A 231 30.30 35.55 0.54
CA LEU A 231 31.60 35.05 0.11
C LEU A 231 32.74 36.03 0.47
N VAL A 232 33.84 35.54 0.98
CA VAL A 232 35.06 36.32 1.29
C VAL A 232 36.27 35.61 0.74
N ARG A 233 37.06 36.28 -0.11
CA ARG A 233 38.32 35.74 -0.60
C ARG A 233 39.48 36.44 0.08
N ILE A 234 40.38 35.63 0.64
CA ILE A 234 41.65 36.12 1.19
C ILE A 234 42.77 35.69 0.23
N VAL A 235 43.57 36.65 -0.20
CA VAL A 235 44.68 36.39 -1.11
C VAL A 235 45.95 36.94 -0.41
N THR A 236 46.90 36.04 -0.14
CA THR A 236 48.20 36.42 0.49
C THR A 236 49.21 36.92 -0.56
N ALA A 237 50.24 37.58 -0.16
CA ALA A 237 51.24 38.16 -1.06
C ALA A 237 52.05 37.16 -1.86
N ASP A 238 52.14 35.92 -1.38
CA ASP A 238 52.73 34.75 -2.02
C ASP A 238 51.78 34.05 -3.02
N GLY A 239 50.58 34.61 -3.20
CA GLY A 239 49.60 34.13 -4.19
C GLY A 239 48.70 33.00 -3.69
N CYS A 240 48.76 32.60 -2.42
CA CYS A 240 47.82 31.64 -1.86
C CYS A 240 46.42 32.27 -1.74
N GLU A 241 45.42 31.65 -2.31
CA GLU A 241 44.05 32.10 -2.28
C GLU A 241 43.16 31.16 -1.45
N THR A 242 42.44 31.72 -0.48
CA THR A 242 41.47 30.98 0.32
C THR A 242 40.11 31.65 0.20
N LEU A 243 39.11 30.90 -0.19
CA LEU A 243 37.75 31.37 -0.28
C LEU A 243 36.92 30.86 0.92
N TYR A 244 36.38 31.80 1.67
CA TYR A 244 35.49 31.53 2.81
C TYR A 244 34.04 31.83 2.43
N SER A 245 33.09 31.19 3.09
CA SER A 245 31.67 31.43 2.88
C SER A 245 30.95 31.55 4.22
N GLU A 246 30.25 32.66 4.41
CA GLU A 246 29.31 32.83 5.53
C GLU A 246 28.02 32.03 5.34
N LYS A 247 27.63 31.80 4.09
CA LYS A 247 26.50 30.98 3.70
C LYS A 247 27.00 29.63 3.23
N TYR A 248 26.10 28.62 3.27
CA TYR A 248 26.38 27.30 2.69
C TYR A 248 26.55 27.41 1.17
N ALA A 249 27.74 27.74 0.69
CA ALA A 249 28.06 27.82 -0.73
C ALA A 249 29.36 27.08 -1.05
N CYS A 250 29.33 26.32 -2.18
CA CYS A 250 30.52 25.62 -2.64
C CYS A 250 31.51 26.63 -3.25
N PRO A 251 32.76 26.66 -2.76
CA PRO A 251 33.77 27.58 -3.30
C PRO A 251 34.12 27.26 -4.76
N ASP A 252 34.11 25.99 -5.17
CA ASP A 252 34.53 25.57 -6.51
C ASP A 252 33.42 25.69 -7.54
N CYS A 253 32.20 25.26 -7.20
CA CYS A 253 31.07 25.23 -8.14
C CYS A 253 30.21 26.50 -8.10
N GLY A 254 30.35 27.33 -7.08
CA GLY A 254 29.46 28.48 -6.86
C GLY A 254 28.00 28.15 -6.52
N ILE A 255 27.74 26.89 -6.19
CA ILE A 255 26.40 26.39 -5.84
C ILE A 255 26.10 26.81 -4.40
N SER A 256 24.99 27.55 -4.21
CA SER A 256 24.48 27.89 -2.88
C SER A 256 23.53 26.83 -2.36
N MET A 257 23.72 26.42 -1.12
CA MET A 257 22.84 25.48 -0.42
C MET A 257 21.90 26.27 0.51
N PRO A 258 20.66 25.82 0.70
CA PRO A 258 19.74 26.44 1.65
C PRO A 258 20.22 26.25 3.09
N THR A 259 19.88 27.18 3.97
CA THR A 259 20.07 27.00 5.42
C THR A 259 19.40 25.72 5.89
N LEU A 260 20.12 24.88 6.61
CA LEU A 260 19.63 23.61 7.11
C LEU A 260 18.50 23.84 8.12
N ALA A 261 17.29 23.55 7.72
CA ALA A 261 16.10 23.61 8.57
C ALA A 261 15.23 22.37 8.29
N PRO A 262 14.41 21.87 9.24
CA PRO A 262 13.59 20.67 9.06
C PRO A 262 12.68 20.69 7.83
N ARG A 263 12.23 21.88 7.40
CA ARG A 263 11.40 22.08 6.20
C ARG A 263 12.11 21.71 4.88
N VAL A 264 13.45 21.83 4.83
CA VAL A 264 14.26 21.51 3.64
C VAL A 264 14.26 20.00 3.37
N PHE A 265 14.08 19.19 4.40
CA PHE A 265 14.00 17.75 4.31
C PHE A 265 12.57 17.20 4.20
N SER A 266 11.58 18.07 4.02
CA SER A 266 10.17 17.67 3.86
C SER A 266 9.78 17.58 2.38
N PHE A 267 9.37 16.41 1.93
CA PHE A 267 8.82 16.21 0.59
C PHE A 267 7.36 16.65 0.46
N ASN A 268 6.71 17.07 1.57
CA ASN A 268 5.35 17.62 1.58
C ASN A 268 5.31 19.14 1.46
N THR A 269 6.49 19.80 1.41
CA THR A 269 6.61 21.26 1.28
C THR A 269 7.39 21.62 0.01
N PRO A 270 7.11 22.75 -0.64
CA PRO A 270 7.84 23.21 -1.83
C PRO A 270 9.34 23.46 -1.56
N TYR A 271 9.73 23.63 -0.30
CA TYR A 271 11.12 23.88 0.09
C TYR A 271 12.01 22.66 -0.14
N GLY A 272 11.53 21.45 0.21
CA GLY A 272 12.29 20.22 0.09
C GLY A 272 11.82 19.29 -1.03
N ALA A 273 10.57 19.42 -1.50
CA ALA A 273 10.00 18.53 -2.51
C ALA A 273 10.71 18.66 -3.87
N CYS A 274 10.98 17.54 -4.52
CA CYS A 274 11.44 17.51 -5.90
C CYS A 274 10.44 18.24 -6.81
N PRO A 275 10.85 19.23 -7.59
CA PRO A 275 9.94 20.04 -8.42
C PRO A 275 9.28 19.23 -9.55
N GLU A 276 9.95 18.16 -10.03
CA GLU A 276 9.47 17.34 -11.13
C GLU A 276 8.31 16.41 -10.72
N CYS A 277 8.38 15.77 -9.54
CA CYS A 277 7.34 14.85 -9.04
C CYS A 277 6.52 15.43 -7.90
N ASN A 278 6.74 16.69 -7.51
CA ASN A 278 6.06 17.35 -6.40
C ASN A 278 6.06 16.50 -5.10
N GLY A 279 7.18 15.84 -4.81
CA GLY A 279 7.33 15.01 -3.62
C GLY A 279 6.68 13.63 -3.69
N LEU A 280 6.19 13.19 -4.84
CA LEU A 280 5.60 11.86 -5.02
C LEU A 280 6.65 10.75 -5.17
N GLY A 281 7.85 11.06 -5.67
CA GLY A 281 8.93 10.11 -5.92
C GLY A 281 8.73 9.27 -7.18
N SER A 282 7.54 9.25 -7.74
CA SER A 282 7.20 8.53 -8.96
C SER A 282 6.42 9.39 -9.92
N ARG A 283 6.43 9.02 -11.20
CA ARG A 283 5.59 9.60 -12.24
C ARG A 283 4.74 8.52 -12.89
N MET A 284 3.49 8.86 -13.14
CA MET A 284 2.61 8.03 -13.96
C MET A 284 3.08 8.10 -15.42
N HIS A 285 3.27 6.95 -16.01
CA HIS A 285 3.69 6.80 -17.41
C HIS A 285 2.82 5.74 -18.07
N PHE A 286 2.34 6.00 -19.30
CA PHE A 286 1.70 4.96 -20.09
C PHE A 286 2.80 4.05 -20.64
N ALA A 287 2.84 2.81 -20.14
CA ALA A 287 3.91 1.88 -20.46
C ALA A 287 3.70 1.19 -21.81
N ILE A 288 4.74 1.15 -22.64
CA ILE A 288 4.67 0.57 -23.98
C ILE A 288 4.28 -0.91 -23.91
N ASP A 289 4.82 -1.65 -22.97
CA ASP A 289 4.55 -3.07 -22.73
C ASP A 289 3.11 -3.35 -22.24
N LEU A 290 2.41 -2.35 -21.68
CA LEU A 290 0.99 -2.43 -21.36
C LEU A 290 0.11 -1.97 -22.53
N VAL A 291 0.59 -1.03 -23.33
CA VAL A 291 -0.10 -0.54 -24.54
C VAL A 291 0.01 -1.56 -25.68
N VAL A 292 1.15 -2.22 -25.81
CA VAL A 292 1.42 -3.30 -26.78
C VAL A 292 1.85 -4.56 -26.02
N PRO A 293 0.91 -5.28 -25.40
CA PRO A 293 1.23 -6.42 -24.53
C PRO A 293 1.75 -7.64 -25.32
N ASP A 294 1.34 -7.79 -26.56
CA ASP A 294 1.83 -8.80 -27.50
C ASP A 294 2.22 -8.16 -28.84
N ALA A 295 3.52 -7.98 -29.01
CA ALA A 295 4.07 -7.44 -30.24
C ALA A 295 4.07 -8.45 -31.40
N GLY A 296 3.73 -9.72 -31.16
CA GLY A 296 3.53 -10.75 -32.19
C GLY A 296 2.21 -10.62 -32.95
N LEU A 297 1.23 -9.88 -32.36
CA LEU A 297 -0.04 -9.59 -33.02
C LEU A 297 0.12 -8.45 -34.05
N SER A 298 -0.73 -8.47 -35.07
CA SER A 298 -0.87 -7.36 -36.01
C SER A 298 -1.78 -6.25 -35.46
N LEU A 299 -1.77 -5.07 -36.07
CA LEU A 299 -2.66 -3.97 -35.68
C LEU A 299 -4.14 -4.36 -35.82
N ARG A 300 -4.47 -5.18 -36.81
CA ARG A 300 -5.81 -5.70 -37.04
C ARG A 300 -6.25 -6.72 -35.99
N GLU A 301 -5.34 -7.50 -35.47
CA GLU A 301 -5.56 -8.45 -34.37
C GLU A 301 -5.57 -7.78 -33.00
N GLY A 302 -5.27 -6.47 -32.93
CA GLY A 302 -5.32 -5.69 -31.72
C GLY A 302 -4.00 -5.58 -30.94
N ALA A 303 -2.87 -5.56 -31.64
CA ALA A 303 -1.54 -5.37 -31.03
C ALA A 303 -1.49 -4.18 -30.06
N ILE A 304 -2.19 -3.07 -30.39
CA ILE A 304 -2.36 -1.92 -29.51
C ILE A 304 -3.62 -2.12 -28.66
N ALA A 305 -3.45 -2.64 -27.46
CA ALA A 305 -4.52 -3.06 -26.56
C ALA A 305 -5.60 -1.98 -26.27
N PRO A 306 -5.28 -0.69 -26.05
CA PRO A 306 -6.29 0.35 -25.90
C PRO A 306 -7.23 0.51 -27.11
N TRP A 307 -6.84 -0.02 -28.22
CA TRP A 307 -7.59 0.01 -29.49
C TRP A 307 -8.28 -1.32 -29.78
N ALA A 308 -7.84 -2.40 -29.18
CA ALA A 308 -8.48 -3.71 -29.30
C ALA A 308 -9.94 -3.65 -28.77
N GLY A 309 -10.88 -4.23 -29.50
CA GLY A 309 -12.29 -4.23 -29.12
C GLY A 309 -13.10 -2.97 -29.51
N ARG A 310 -12.49 -1.98 -30.13
CA ARG A 310 -13.19 -0.86 -30.75
C ARG A 310 -13.51 -1.16 -32.21
N ASN A 311 -14.57 -1.92 -32.45
CA ASN A 311 -15.13 -2.20 -33.78
C ASN A 311 -15.80 -0.95 -34.41
N SER A 312 -15.24 0.25 -34.24
CA SER A 312 -15.77 1.44 -34.90
C SER A 312 -15.10 1.62 -36.25
N LEU A 313 -15.88 1.84 -37.28
CA LEU A 313 -15.46 2.19 -38.63
C LEU A 313 -14.38 3.31 -38.64
N ASN A 314 -14.52 4.28 -37.75
CA ASN A 314 -13.55 5.38 -37.57
C ASN A 314 -12.15 4.91 -37.24
N TYR A 315 -12.01 3.83 -36.47
CA TYR A 315 -10.72 3.31 -36.05
C TYR A 315 -9.98 2.64 -37.21
N TYR A 316 -10.71 1.82 -37.98
CA TYR A 316 -10.15 1.20 -39.18
C TYR A 316 -9.78 2.26 -40.22
N ASN A 317 -10.55 3.32 -40.39
CA ASN A 317 -10.22 4.43 -41.30
C ASN A 317 -8.93 5.14 -40.89
N VAL A 318 -8.64 5.27 -39.57
CA VAL A 318 -7.36 5.84 -39.11
C VAL A 318 -6.20 4.93 -39.42
N LEU A 319 -6.31 3.62 -39.20
CA LEU A 319 -5.25 2.66 -39.50
C LEU A 319 -4.99 2.57 -41.01
N ASP A 320 -6.07 2.60 -41.81
CA ASP A 320 -5.97 2.57 -43.30
C ASP A 320 -5.30 3.82 -43.84
N ALA A 321 -5.62 4.99 -43.32
CA ALA A 321 -4.98 6.25 -43.66
C ALA A 321 -3.48 6.26 -43.33
N LEU A 322 -3.10 5.74 -42.15
CA LEU A 322 -1.71 5.61 -41.74
C LEU A 322 -0.94 4.61 -42.59
N SER A 323 -1.54 3.45 -42.87
CA SER A 323 -1.01 2.40 -43.71
C SER A 323 -0.75 2.93 -45.12
N SER A 324 -1.71 3.63 -45.74
CA SER A 324 -1.61 4.23 -47.07
C SER A 324 -0.55 5.32 -47.12
N HIS A 325 -0.43 6.16 -46.08
CA HIS A 325 0.54 7.27 -46.04
C HIS A 325 1.98 6.78 -45.89
N TYR A 326 2.19 5.86 -44.90
CA TYR A 326 3.53 5.34 -44.59
C TYR A 326 3.90 4.03 -45.31
N LYS A 327 3.00 3.46 -46.12
CA LYS A 327 3.20 2.25 -46.94
C LYS A 327 3.63 1.03 -46.11
N PHE A 328 2.86 0.69 -45.07
CA PHE A 328 3.06 -0.53 -44.28
C PHE A 328 1.79 -1.39 -44.27
N ASP A 329 1.94 -2.69 -44.01
CA ASP A 329 0.79 -3.62 -43.92
C ASP A 329 0.28 -3.71 -42.50
N ILE A 330 -1.02 -3.42 -42.26
CA ILE A 330 -1.71 -3.51 -40.97
C ILE A 330 -1.86 -4.94 -40.46
N ASN A 331 -1.68 -5.95 -41.33
CA ASN A 331 -1.71 -7.36 -40.95
C ASN A 331 -0.32 -7.89 -40.53
N MET A 332 0.74 -7.09 -40.67
CA MET A 332 2.07 -7.44 -40.21
C MET A 332 2.16 -7.41 -38.68
N PRO A 333 2.81 -8.39 -38.05
CA PRO A 333 3.09 -8.35 -36.60
C PRO A 333 3.79 -7.05 -36.20
N PHE A 334 3.38 -6.46 -35.04
CA PHE A 334 3.88 -5.15 -34.58
C PHE A 334 5.42 -5.13 -34.45
N ASN A 335 6.02 -6.22 -33.96
CA ASN A 335 7.48 -6.36 -33.83
C ASN A 335 8.24 -6.46 -35.18
N LYS A 336 7.54 -6.76 -36.27
CA LYS A 336 8.14 -6.81 -37.63
C LYS A 336 7.97 -5.49 -38.38
N LEU A 337 7.16 -4.56 -37.87
CA LEU A 337 7.06 -3.22 -38.46
C LEU A 337 8.38 -2.47 -38.29
N PRO A 338 8.78 -1.61 -39.25
CA PRO A 338 9.94 -0.73 -39.08
C PRO A 338 9.82 0.09 -37.80
N GLU A 339 10.92 0.30 -37.06
CA GLU A 339 10.98 1.04 -35.83
C GLU A 339 10.37 2.46 -35.94
N LYS A 340 10.60 3.12 -37.08
CA LYS A 340 9.98 4.41 -37.40
C LYS A 340 8.45 4.34 -37.35
N ILE A 341 7.86 3.28 -37.89
CA ILE A 341 6.41 3.09 -37.92
C ILE A 341 5.88 2.78 -36.52
N GLN A 342 6.58 1.91 -35.76
CA GLN A 342 6.23 1.63 -34.36
C GLN A 342 6.22 2.92 -33.54
N ASN A 343 7.23 3.78 -33.68
CA ASN A 343 7.32 5.07 -32.99
C ASN A 343 6.20 6.03 -33.42
N ILE A 344 5.83 6.08 -34.71
CA ILE A 344 4.71 6.89 -35.16
C ILE A 344 3.39 6.41 -34.55
N LEU A 345 3.14 5.10 -34.53
CA LEU A 345 1.93 4.52 -33.96
C LEU A 345 1.80 4.81 -32.45
N LEU A 346 2.92 4.80 -31.71
CA LEU A 346 2.95 5.04 -30.27
C LEU A 346 2.93 6.53 -29.91
N TYR A 347 3.78 7.36 -30.55
CA TYR A 347 4.04 8.74 -30.14
C TYR A 347 3.52 9.80 -31.12
N GLY A 348 3.04 9.38 -32.30
CA GLY A 348 2.47 10.25 -33.32
C GLY A 348 3.43 10.70 -34.41
N SER A 349 2.88 11.40 -35.43
CA SER A 349 3.63 11.88 -36.61
C SER A 349 4.39 13.19 -36.39
N GLY A 350 4.41 13.73 -35.16
CA GLY A 350 5.03 15.04 -34.89
C GLY A 350 4.25 16.19 -35.52
N THR A 351 4.87 16.91 -36.43
CA THR A 351 4.27 18.02 -37.20
C THR A 351 3.75 17.60 -38.58
N GLU A 352 4.02 16.34 -39.01
CA GLU A 352 3.60 15.83 -40.31
C GLU A 352 2.09 15.63 -40.36
N ALA A 353 1.41 16.33 -41.25
CA ALA A 353 -0.03 16.23 -41.44
C ALA A 353 -0.40 15.05 -42.34
N ILE A 354 -1.31 14.22 -41.86
CA ILE A 354 -1.78 13.03 -42.56
C ILE A 354 -3.22 13.24 -43.02
N LYS A 355 -3.59 12.71 -44.15
CA LYS A 355 -4.94 12.80 -44.71
C LYS A 355 -5.81 11.69 -44.14
N PHE A 356 -6.77 12.07 -43.27
CA PHE A 356 -7.74 11.15 -42.72
C PHE A 356 -9.09 11.26 -43.42
N TYR A 357 -9.79 10.14 -43.48
CA TYR A 357 -11.15 10.03 -44.03
C TYR A 357 -12.17 9.92 -42.90
N SER A 358 -13.25 10.68 -42.98
CA SER A 358 -14.40 10.54 -42.11
C SER A 358 -15.64 10.31 -42.97
N ASP A 359 -16.22 9.13 -42.90
CA ASP A 359 -17.47 8.79 -43.59
C ASP A 359 -18.66 9.22 -42.72
N ARG A 360 -19.45 10.17 -43.22
CA ARG A 360 -20.83 10.42 -42.78
C ARG A 360 -21.81 9.89 -43.85
N PRO A 361 -23.05 9.56 -43.49
CA PRO A 361 -24.01 8.91 -44.42
C PRO A 361 -24.12 9.54 -45.78
N ASP A 362 -23.87 10.87 -45.89
CA ASP A 362 -24.09 11.61 -47.13
C ASP A 362 -22.85 12.20 -47.80
N LYS A 363 -21.67 12.23 -47.13
CA LYS A 363 -20.42 12.80 -47.73
C LYS A 363 -19.17 12.26 -47.05
N ARG A 364 -18.12 11.97 -47.92
CA ARG A 364 -16.76 11.75 -47.43
C ARG A 364 -16.09 13.12 -47.20
N TYR A 365 -15.61 13.34 -45.98
CA TYR A 365 -14.82 14.51 -45.61
C TYR A 365 -13.36 14.08 -45.42
N PHE A 366 -12.45 14.94 -45.92
CA PHE A 366 -11.03 14.78 -45.73
C PHE A 366 -10.54 15.83 -44.74
N THR A 367 -9.78 15.40 -43.75
CA THR A 367 -9.12 16.30 -42.80
C THR A 367 -7.60 16.03 -42.87
N HIS A 368 -6.83 17.12 -42.80
CA HIS A 368 -5.38 17.02 -42.72
C HIS A 368 -4.93 17.50 -41.36
N HIS A 369 -4.41 16.59 -40.55
CA HIS A 369 -3.85 16.93 -39.25
C HIS A 369 -2.79 15.92 -38.85
N PRO A 370 -1.87 16.29 -37.94
CA PRO A 370 -0.91 15.34 -37.38
C PRO A 370 -1.60 14.20 -36.66
N PHE A 371 -1.04 13.01 -36.73
CA PHE A 371 -1.47 11.87 -35.95
C PHE A 371 -0.92 11.97 -34.54
N GLU A 372 -1.79 11.89 -33.52
CA GLU A 372 -1.43 12.09 -32.11
C GLU A 372 -0.60 10.94 -31.52
N GLY A 373 -0.80 9.69 -32.00
CA GLY A 373 -0.22 8.48 -31.43
C GLY A 373 -1.00 7.94 -30.23
N ALA A 374 -0.83 6.63 -29.97
CA ALA A 374 -1.58 5.92 -28.93
C ALA A 374 -1.31 6.47 -27.52
N ILE A 375 -0.05 6.71 -27.16
CA ILE A 375 0.35 7.14 -25.82
C ILE A 375 -0.16 8.56 -25.53
N LYS A 376 0.08 9.52 -26.44
CA LYS A 376 -0.41 10.88 -26.26
C LYS A 376 -1.94 10.97 -26.22
N GLN A 377 -2.63 10.13 -27.01
CA GLN A 377 -4.08 10.01 -26.96
C GLN A 377 -4.57 9.54 -25.60
N LEU A 378 -3.89 8.53 -25.00
CA LEU A 378 -4.21 8.04 -23.65
C LEU A 378 -3.94 9.12 -22.60
N GLU A 379 -2.83 9.84 -22.67
CA GLU A 379 -2.49 10.95 -21.76
C GLU A 379 -3.50 12.08 -21.83
N ARG A 380 -3.94 12.46 -23.03
CA ARG A 380 -4.97 13.48 -23.22
C ARG A 380 -6.30 13.02 -22.61
N ARG A 381 -6.73 11.80 -22.94
CA ARG A 381 -7.97 11.23 -22.39
C ARG A 381 -7.94 11.12 -20.88
N TRP A 382 -6.80 10.78 -20.29
CA TRP A 382 -6.61 10.74 -18.83
C TRP A 382 -6.79 12.10 -18.18
N ARG A 383 -6.28 13.15 -18.80
CA ARG A 383 -6.41 14.53 -18.30
C ARG A 383 -7.83 15.08 -18.44
N GLU A 384 -8.49 14.81 -19.56
CA GLU A 384 -9.79 15.40 -19.89
C GLU A 384 -10.99 14.66 -19.28
N THR A 385 -10.84 13.36 -18.93
CA THR A 385 -12.00 12.59 -18.46
C THR A 385 -12.37 12.91 -17.01
N THR A 386 -13.66 13.12 -16.79
CA THR A 386 -14.27 13.19 -15.45
C THR A 386 -14.92 11.86 -15.04
N SER A 387 -15.07 10.90 -15.99
CA SER A 387 -15.69 9.61 -15.75
C SER A 387 -14.76 8.66 -15.01
N THR A 388 -15.17 8.19 -13.84
CA THR A 388 -14.45 7.19 -13.03
C THR A 388 -14.28 5.87 -13.78
N ALA A 389 -15.27 5.46 -14.59
CA ALA A 389 -15.20 4.23 -15.39
C ALA A 389 -14.08 4.32 -16.44
N ILE A 390 -14.00 5.44 -17.16
CA ILE A 390 -12.94 5.67 -18.16
C ILE A 390 -11.58 5.76 -17.48
N ARG A 391 -11.46 6.44 -16.33
CA ARG A 391 -10.20 6.46 -15.56
C ARG A 391 -9.75 5.07 -15.15
N ASN A 392 -10.66 4.24 -14.66
CA ASN A 392 -10.33 2.87 -14.28
C ASN A 392 -9.88 2.01 -15.48
N ASP A 393 -10.45 2.23 -16.66
CA ASP A 393 -10.02 1.56 -17.88
C ASP A 393 -8.64 2.02 -18.33
N LEU A 394 -8.38 3.33 -18.34
CA LEU A 394 -7.09 3.91 -18.71
C LEU A 394 -5.98 3.56 -17.70
N ALA A 395 -6.31 3.40 -16.42
CA ALA A 395 -5.36 3.03 -15.37
C ALA A 395 -4.66 1.68 -15.62
N ARG A 396 -5.26 0.80 -16.43
CA ARG A 396 -4.67 -0.50 -16.81
C ARG A 396 -3.40 -0.37 -17.64
N TYR A 397 -3.21 0.77 -18.32
CA TYR A 397 -2.07 1.05 -19.19
C TYR A 397 -1.01 1.93 -18.54
N ILE A 398 -1.22 2.30 -17.26
CA ILE A 398 -0.33 3.18 -16.49
C ILE A 398 0.61 2.33 -15.64
N ASP A 399 1.90 2.65 -15.74
CA ASP A 399 2.95 2.18 -14.85
C ASP A 399 3.50 3.35 -14.02
N LEU A 400 3.89 3.06 -12.78
CA LEU A 400 4.50 4.03 -11.87
C LEU A 400 6.02 3.82 -11.90
N ARG A 401 6.75 4.75 -12.52
CA ARG A 401 8.21 4.72 -12.56
C ARG A 401 8.82 5.71 -11.58
N PRO A 402 9.97 5.40 -10.99
CA PRO A 402 10.71 6.37 -10.20
C PRO A 402 10.94 7.65 -10.99
N CYS A 403 10.80 8.80 -10.33
CA CYS A 403 11.05 10.10 -10.96
C CYS A 403 12.53 10.20 -11.37
N GLU A 404 12.81 10.49 -12.63
CA GLU A 404 14.17 10.53 -13.18
C GLU A 404 15.04 11.60 -12.49
N SER A 405 14.46 12.75 -12.12
CA SER A 405 15.19 13.85 -11.48
C SER A 405 15.67 13.53 -10.08
N CYS A 406 14.85 12.83 -9.26
CA CYS A 406 15.19 12.52 -7.87
C CYS A 406 15.46 11.01 -7.61
N GLY A 407 15.39 10.16 -8.64
CA GLY A 407 15.62 8.71 -8.48
C GLY A 407 14.65 8.02 -7.49
N GLY A 408 13.47 8.60 -7.26
CA GLY A 408 12.52 8.11 -6.25
C GLY A 408 12.63 8.75 -4.88
N ALA A 409 13.67 9.56 -4.62
CA ALA A 409 13.96 10.15 -3.31
C ALA A 409 12.95 11.22 -2.84
N ARG A 410 12.04 11.69 -3.71
CA ARG A 410 11.00 12.69 -3.39
C ARG A 410 11.52 14.10 -3.08
N LEU A 411 12.82 14.26 -2.81
CA LEU A 411 13.48 15.48 -2.36
C LEU A 411 14.30 16.15 -3.48
N LYS A 412 14.62 17.42 -3.26
CA LYS A 412 15.57 18.19 -4.09
C LYS A 412 16.98 17.65 -3.93
N LYS A 413 17.86 17.91 -4.91
CA LYS A 413 19.27 17.52 -4.88
C LYS A 413 20.02 18.16 -3.71
N GLU A 414 19.69 19.39 -3.34
CA GLU A 414 20.25 20.10 -2.21
C GLU A 414 19.98 19.39 -0.87
N SER A 415 18.76 18.89 -0.69
CA SER A 415 18.37 18.13 0.52
C SER A 415 19.09 16.77 0.58
N LEU A 416 19.29 16.12 -0.57
CA LEU A 416 19.96 14.83 -0.68
C LEU A 416 21.49 14.92 -0.53
N ALA A 417 22.05 16.13 -0.68
CA ALA A 417 23.46 16.38 -0.51
C ALA A 417 23.89 16.56 0.97
N VAL A 418 22.94 16.47 1.90
CA VAL A 418 23.23 16.51 3.35
C VAL A 418 23.29 15.09 3.90
N THR A 419 24.34 14.79 4.70
CA THR A 419 24.57 13.45 5.25
C THR A 419 24.70 13.47 6.77
N VAL A 420 24.32 12.35 7.39
CA VAL A 420 24.60 12.03 8.80
C VAL A 420 25.24 10.65 8.83
N GLY A 421 26.41 10.53 9.43
CA GLY A 421 27.19 9.28 9.40
C GLY A 421 27.45 8.78 7.96
N GLY A 422 27.67 9.71 7.01
CA GLY A 422 27.95 9.40 5.60
C GLY A 422 26.74 8.96 4.77
N LYS A 423 25.51 9.00 5.31
CA LYS A 423 24.27 8.64 4.63
C LYS A 423 23.31 9.83 4.51
N ASN A 424 22.68 10.02 3.35
CA ASN A 424 21.62 11.00 3.21
C ASN A 424 20.27 10.44 3.76
N ILE A 425 19.31 11.33 3.96
CA ILE A 425 18.02 10.98 4.57
C ILE A 425 17.25 9.89 3.78
N TYR A 426 17.35 9.87 2.45
CA TYR A 426 16.69 8.87 1.62
C TYR A 426 17.38 7.51 1.70
N GLU A 427 18.71 7.48 1.71
CA GLU A 427 19.48 6.25 1.91
C GLU A 427 19.15 5.59 3.25
N LEU A 428 18.99 6.37 4.33
CA LEU A 428 18.53 5.85 5.62
C LEU A 428 17.10 5.30 5.52
N CYS A 429 16.21 5.96 4.76
CA CYS A 429 14.85 5.47 4.56
C CYS A 429 14.76 4.21 3.70
N LEU A 430 15.74 3.94 2.83
CA LEU A 430 15.82 2.72 2.01
C LEU A 430 16.34 1.51 2.79
N MET A 431 17.06 1.72 3.88
CA MET A 431 17.49 0.63 4.76
C MET A 431 16.27 -0.09 5.33
N SER A 432 16.39 -1.41 5.53
CA SER A 432 15.43 -2.14 6.35
C SER A 432 15.40 -1.56 7.77
N ILE A 433 14.29 -1.73 8.48
CA ILE A 433 14.15 -1.25 9.87
C ILE A 433 15.28 -1.79 10.74
N ARG A 434 15.67 -3.05 10.55
CA ARG A 434 16.80 -3.68 11.26
C ARG A 434 18.13 -3.01 10.93
N GLU A 435 18.43 -2.79 9.65
CA GLU A 435 19.68 -2.12 9.22
C GLU A 435 19.72 -0.67 9.74
N CYS A 436 18.58 0.03 9.67
CA CYS A 436 18.46 1.39 10.18
C CYS A 436 18.69 1.45 11.70
N PHE A 437 18.15 0.50 12.46
CA PHE A 437 18.37 0.38 13.90
C PHE A 437 19.86 0.13 14.21
N ASN A 438 20.49 -0.82 13.51
CA ASN A 438 21.91 -1.13 13.67
C ASN A 438 22.80 0.07 13.32
N PHE A 439 22.45 0.82 12.27
CA PHE A 439 23.15 2.05 11.90
C PHE A 439 23.14 3.08 13.05
N PHE A 440 21.98 3.34 13.67
CA PHE A 440 21.88 4.28 14.78
C PHE A 440 22.51 3.75 16.09
N GLN A 441 22.64 2.44 16.24
CA GLN A 441 23.42 1.88 17.35
C GLN A 441 24.91 2.09 17.18
N ALA A 442 25.42 1.94 15.96
CA ALA A 442 26.87 2.07 15.65
C ALA A 442 27.32 3.52 15.38
N LEU A 443 26.38 4.47 15.30
CA LEU A 443 26.66 5.86 14.95
C LEU A 443 27.54 6.53 16.03
N GLN A 444 28.76 6.94 15.63
CA GLN A 444 29.67 7.69 16.47
C GLN A 444 29.43 9.18 16.28
N LEU A 445 29.25 9.89 17.37
CA LEU A 445 29.01 11.33 17.43
C LEU A 445 29.99 12.01 18.36
N SER A 446 30.35 13.24 18.06
CA SER A 446 31.11 14.10 18.97
C SER A 446 30.30 14.43 20.23
N ALA A 447 30.92 14.90 21.28
CA ALA A 447 30.24 15.29 22.52
C ALA A 447 29.18 16.37 22.29
N GLN A 448 29.40 17.30 21.38
CA GLN A 448 28.47 18.36 21.04
C GLN A 448 27.26 17.81 20.26
N GLU A 449 27.49 16.95 19.25
CA GLU A 449 26.43 16.33 18.47
C GLU A 449 25.56 15.41 19.32
N THR A 450 26.18 14.69 20.26
CA THR A 450 25.47 13.84 21.21
C THR A 450 24.50 14.66 22.05
N LEU A 451 24.92 15.80 22.58
CA LEU A 451 24.06 16.68 23.37
C LEU A 451 22.87 17.21 22.55
N ILE A 452 23.09 17.57 21.27
CA ILE A 452 22.05 18.06 20.37
C ILE A 452 21.01 16.96 20.05
N THR A 453 21.46 15.71 19.89
CA THR A 453 20.65 14.63 19.31
C THR A 453 20.16 13.61 20.32
N GLU A 454 20.54 13.66 21.57
CA GLU A 454 20.21 12.68 22.61
C GLU A 454 18.72 12.30 22.62
N ARG A 455 17.85 13.31 22.72
CA ARG A 455 16.38 13.09 22.74
C ARG A 455 15.88 12.54 21.40
N ILE A 456 16.39 13.07 20.28
CA ILE A 456 15.99 12.64 18.93
C ILE A 456 16.35 11.17 18.71
N LEU A 457 17.60 10.78 19.02
CA LEU A 457 18.07 9.41 18.83
C LEU A 457 17.40 8.43 19.77
N LYS A 458 17.05 8.83 20.99
CA LYS A 458 16.27 8.01 21.92
C LYS A 458 14.91 7.67 21.31
N GLU A 459 14.18 8.66 20.80
CA GLU A 459 12.87 8.45 20.16
C GLU A 459 12.97 7.61 18.88
N VAL A 460 13.97 7.88 18.03
CA VAL A 460 14.20 7.08 16.81
C VAL A 460 14.46 5.60 17.17
N LYS A 461 15.36 5.34 18.14
CA LYS A 461 15.69 3.98 18.57
C LYS A 461 14.48 3.27 19.18
N ASN A 462 13.69 3.95 20.02
CA ASN A 462 12.48 3.39 20.61
C ASN A 462 11.47 2.99 19.53
N ARG A 463 11.15 3.89 18.58
CA ARG A 463 10.19 3.61 17.51
C ARG A 463 10.64 2.50 16.58
N LEU A 464 11.95 2.45 16.24
CA LEU A 464 12.53 1.34 15.47
C LEU A 464 12.43 0.01 16.25
N THR A 465 12.67 0.02 17.56
CA THR A 465 12.52 -1.17 18.41
C THR A 465 11.08 -1.69 18.42
N PHE A 466 10.08 -0.81 18.53
CA PHE A 466 8.68 -1.23 18.45
C PHE A 466 8.33 -1.86 17.10
N LEU A 467 8.84 -1.31 16.00
CA LEU A 467 8.66 -1.91 14.67
C LEU A 467 9.33 -3.28 14.54
N LEU A 468 10.49 -3.47 15.16
CA LEU A 468 11.17 -4.77 15.24
C LEU A 468 10.37 -5.78 16.05
N ASN A 469 9.80 -5.36 17.18
CA ASN A 469 9.02 -6.21 18.07
C ASN A 469 7.72 -6.72 17.41
N VAL A 470 7.10 -5.90 16.55
CA VAL A 470 5.90 -6.34 15.79
C VAL A 470 6.24 -7.09 14.49
N GLY A 471 7.52 -7.50 14.29
CA GLY A 471 7.94 -8.31 13.15
C GLY A 471 8.03 -7.55 11.82
N MET A 472 8.27 -6.22 11.84
CA MET A 472 8.39 -5.37 10.64
C MET A 472 9.85 -5.09 10.24
N ASP A 473 10.77 -5.92 10.67
CA ASP A 473 12.22 -5.75 10.49
C ASP A 473 12.67 -5.68 9.02
N TYR A 474 11.96 -6.33 8.12
CA TYR A 474 12.24 -6.38 6.69
C TYR A 474 11.75 -5.16 5.89
N LEU A 475 10.84 -4.34 6.44
CA LEU A 475 10.33 -3.15 5.76
C LEU A 475 11.39 -2.04 5.74
N ASN A 476 11.27 -1.14 4.76
CA ASN A 476 12.00 0.11 4.75
C ASN A 476 11.07 1.32 4.97
N LEU A 477 11.63 2.41 5.51
CA LEU A 477 10.87 3.61 5.85
C LEU A 477 10.37 4.40 4.62
N ALA A 478 11.00 4.21 3.45
CA ALA A 478 10.60 4.85 2.19
C ALA A 478 9.38 4.18 1.55
N ARG A 479 9.00 2.96 1.97
CA ARG A 479 7.90 2.19 1.38
C ARG A 479 6.58 2.94 1.52
N SER A 480 5.86 3.09 0.40
CA SER A 480 4.54 3.72 0.38
C SER A 480 3.51 2.88 1.16
N THR A 481 2.70 3.54 1.98
CA THR A 481 1.65 2.86 2.75
C THR A 481 0.60 2.18 1.87
N SER A 482 0.37 2.69 0.66
CA SER A 482 -0.56 2.08 -0.32
C SER A 482 -0.11 0.71 -0.84
N THR A 483 1.16 0.33 -0.62
CA THR A 483 1.72 -0.98 -1.02
C THR A 483 1.78 -1.99 0.13
N LEU A 484 1.35 -1.59 1.32
CA LEU A 484 1.31 -2.45 2.49
C LEU A 484 0.09 -3.37 2.45
N SER A 485 0.26 -4.59 2.94
CA SER A 485 -0.87 -5.47 3.25
C SER A 485 -1.69 -4.91 4.43
N GLY A 486 -2.93 -5.39 4.60
CA GLY A 486 -3.76 -5.01 5.75
C GLY A 486 -3.07 -5.25 7.08
N GLY A 487 -2.48 -6.43 7.27
CA GLY A 487 -1.75 -6.80 8.47
C GLY A 487 -0.47 -5.97 8.69
N GLU A 488 0.33 -5.69 7.64
CA GLU A 488 1.49 -4.78 7.75
C GLU A 488 1.08 -3.39 8.23
N SER A 489 0.00 -2.83 7.63
CA SER A 489 -0.52 -1.51 8.00
C SER A 489 -1.00 -1.47 9.46
N GLN A 490 -1.70 -2.50 9.90
CA GLN A 490 -2.20 -2.64 11.26
C GLN A 490 -1.06 -2.69 12.28
N ARG A 491 -0.02 -3.52 12.03
CA ARG A 491 1.15 -3.64 12.92
C ARG A 491 1.96 -2.35 13.01
N ILE A 492 2.10 -1.61 11.90
CA ILE A 492 2.74 -0.29 11.92
C ILE A 492 1.96 0.68 12.81
N ARG A 493 0.62 0.68 12.74
CA ARG A 493 -0.22 1.48 13.63
C ARG A 493 -0.08 1.05 15.09
N LEU A 494 -0.07 -0.26 15.35
CA LEU A 494 0.16 -0.80 16.70
C LEU A 494 1.50 -0.33 17.26
N ALA A 495 2.59 -0.48 16.50
CA ALA A 495 3.91 -0.01 16.91
C ALA A 495 3.95 1.50 17.20
N THR A 496 3.24 2.31 16.41
CA THR A 496 3.13 3.75 16.62
C THR A 496 2.36 4.08 17.91
N GLN A 497 1.29 3.35 18.21
CA GLN A 497 0.49 3.55 19.43
C GLN A 497 1.26 3.13 20.69
N ILE A 498 1.97 2.02 20.65
CA ILE A 498 2.85 1.60 21.77
C ILE A 498 3.93 2.66 21.99
N GLY A 499 4.51 3.19 20.93
CA GLY A 499 5.50 4.26 20.97
C GLY A 499 4.99 5.56 21.59
N SER A 500 3.67 5.78 21.65
CA SER A 500 3.08 6.95 22.30
C SER A 500 3.14 6.90 23.83
N GLY A 501 3.36 5.70 24.44
CA GLY A 501 3.46 5.52 25.88
C GLY A 501 2.18 5.82 26.65
N LEU A 502 1.00 5.77 26.00
CA LEU A 502 -0.29 6.02 26.63
C LEU A 502 -0.61 4.93 27.66
N MET A 503 -1.13 5.36 28.81
CA MET A 503 -1.52 4.49 29.94
C MET A 503 -3.00 4.68 30.26
N GLY A 504 -3.64 3.64 30.80
CA GLY A 504 -5.07 3.69 31.20
C GLY A 504 -6.03 3.73 30.01
N VAL A 505 -5.61 3.26 28.84
CA VAL A 505 -6.39 3.25 27.59
C VAL A 505 -6.95 1.85 27.31
N LEU A 506 -8.11 1.79 26.65
CA LEU A 506 -8.66 0.57 26.08
C LEU A 506 -8.23 0.45 24.61
N TYR A 507 -7.37 -0.50 24.31
CA TYR A 507 -7.01 -0.84 22.93
C TYR A 507 -7.92 -1.95 22.39
N VAL A 508 -8.53 -1.72 21.24
CA VAL A 508 -9.37 -2.71 20.54
C VAL A 508 -8.72 -3.07 19.23
N LEU A 509 -8.30 -4.33 19.05
CA LEU A 509 -7.58 -4.82 17.89
C LEU A 509 -8.42 -5.85 17.13
N ASP A 510 -8.38 -5.80 15.80
CA ASP A 510 -9.07 -6.72 14.89
C ASP A 510 -8.05 -7.65 14.23
N GLU A 511 -8.03 -8.92 14.64
CA GLU A 511 -7.20 -10.00 14.09
C GLU A 511 -5.74 -9.58 13.83
N PRO A 512 -4.98 -9.13 14.86
CA PRO A 512 -3.62 -8.62 14.65
C PRO A 512 -2.60 -9.68 14.21
N THR A 513 -2.90 -10.98 14.33
CA THR A 513 -2.06 -12.10 13.88
C THR A 513 -2.16 -12.38 12.37
N VAL A 514 -3.09 -11.73 11.67
CA VAL A 514 -3.31 -11.94 10.23
C VAL A 514 -2.04 -11.73 9.41
N GLY A 515 -1.74 -12.73 8.53
CA GLY A 515 -0.58 -12.72 7.65
C GLY A 515 0.77 -12.87 8.36
N LEU A 516 0.75 -13.30 9.62
CA LEU A 516 1.95 -13.64 10.38
C LEU A 516 2.28 -15.11 10.31
N HIS A 517 3.58 -15.41 10.23
CA HIS A 517 4.09 -16.72 10.52
C HIS A 517 4.06 -16.97 12.04
N GLN A 518 3.93 -18.22 12.50
CA GLN A 518 3.87 -18.57 13.92
C GLN A 518 5.03 -17.98 14.75
N LYS A 519 6.23 -17.92 14.17
CA LYS A 519 7.39 -17.28 14.80
C LYS A 519 7.16 -15.78 15.10
N ASP A 520 6.45 -15.09 14.22
CA ASP A 520 6.18 -13.66 14.36
C ASP A 520 4.98 -13.42 15.30
N ASN A 521 4.02 -14.38 15.40
CA ASN A 521 2.91 -14.33 16.35
C ASN A 521 3.40 -14.26 17.79
N LEU A 522 4.40 -15.06 18.16
CA LEU A 522 4.95 -15.05 19.52
C LEU A 522 5.49 -13.66 19.92
N ARG A 523 6.19 -12.98 19.00
CA ARG A 523 6.70 -11.61 19.23
C ARG A 523 5.56 -10.60 19.40
N LEU A 524 4.51 -10.75 18.61
CA LEU A 524 3.33 -9.89 18.72
C LEU A 524 2.63 -10.10 20.06
N ILE A 525 2.46 -11.34 20.51
CA ILE A 525 1.88 -11.69 21.81
C ILE A 525 2.67 -11.01 22.94
N ASP A 526 4.00 -11.12 22.93
CA ASP A 526 4.86 -10.46 23.92
C ASP A 526 4.69 -8.94 23.89
N THR A 527 4.55 -8.36 22.71
CA THR A 527 4.32 -6.92 22.54
C THR A 527 2.97 -6.47 23.13
N LEU A 528 1.91 -7.26 22.92
CA LEU A 528 0.58 -6.98 23.50
C LEU A 528 0.57 -7.15 25.04
N LYS A 529 1.34 -8.12 25.56
CA LYS A 529 1.55 -8.26 27.01
C LYS A 529 2.27 -7.05 27.60
N GLN A 530 3.31 -6.54 26.91
CA GLN A 530 3.98 -5.30 27.33
C GLN A 530 3.01 -4.10 27.34
N LEU A 531 2.13 -3.99 26.32
CA LEU A 531 1.12 -2.93 26.25
C LEU A 531 0.14 -3.03 27.43
N ARG A 532 -0.30 -4.24 27.79
CA ARG A 532 -1.10 -4.53 28.98
C ARG A 532 -0.36 -4.13 30.27
N ASP A 533 0.89 -4.54 30.40
CA ASP A 533 1.70 -4.34 31.61
C ASP A 533 2.03 -2.86 31.88
N MET A 534 1.86 -1.99 30.88
CA MET A 534 1.87 -0.53 31.04
C MET A 534 0.56 0.02 31.66
N GLY A 535 -0.37 -0.82 32.12
CA GLY A 535 -1.64 -0.43 32.73
C GLY A 535 -2.73 -0.11 31.71
N ASN A 536 -2.75 -0.84 30.58
CA ASN A 536 -3.80 -0.73 29.56
C ASN A 536 -4.68 -1.98 29.51
N THR A 537 -5.93 -1.81 29.13
CA THR A 537 -6.81 -2.93 28.77
C THR A 537 -6.65 -3.20 27.28
N VAL A 538 -6.34 -4.43 26.92
CA VAL A 538 -6.14 -4.84 25.52
C VAL A 538 -7.20 -5.85 25.12
N LEU A 539 -8.14 -5.44 24.27
CA LEU A 539 -9.22 -6.26 23.75
C LEU A 539 -8.91 -6.68 22.32
N VAL A 540 -8.84 -7.98 22.05
CA VAL A 540 -8.43 -8.52 20.76
C VAL A 540 -9.52 -9.42 20.20
N VAL A 541 -10.00 -9.16 19.00
CA VAL A 541 -10.83 -10.12 18.24
C VAL A 541 -9.87 -11.07 17.53
N GLU A 542 -9.90 -12.37 17.86
CA GLU A 542 -8.90 -13.32 17.35
C GLU A 542 -9.40 -14.74 17.16
N HIS A 543 -8.68 -15.47 16.30
CA HIS A 543 -8.89 -16.88 15.99
C HIS A 543 -7.62 -17.74 16.15
N ASP A 544 -6.47 -17.11 16.43
CA ASP A 544 -5.19 -17.79 16.60
C ASP A 544 -5.11 -18.49 17.96
N ALA A 545 -4.71 -19.79 17.95
CA ALA A 545 -4.64 -20.61 19.14
C ALA A 545 -3.60 -20.10 20.15
N ASP A 546 -2.42 -19.67 19.68
CA ASP A 546 -1.35 -19.20 20.56
C ASP A 546 -1.76 -17.91 21.28
N MET A 547 -2.46 -17.00 20.59
CA MET A 547 -3.00 -15.79 21.17
C MET A 547 -4.06 -16.09 22.23
N MET A 548 -5.00 -17.00 21.93
CA MET A 548 -6.05 -17.41 22.88
C MET A 548 -5.49 -18.08 24.13
N LEU A 549 -4.46 -18.93 23.98
CA LEU A 549 -3.82 -19.58 25.11
C LEU A 549 -2.92 -18.64 25.94
N ALA A 550 -2.47 -17.54 25.35
CA ALA A 550 -1.55 -16.60 25.98
C ALA A 550 -2.26 -15.41 26.66
N CYS A 551 -3.57 -15.23 26.46
CA CYS A 551 -4.34 -14.14 27.04
C CYS A 551 -4.71 -14.38 28.51
N ASP A 552 -5.23 -13.35 29.18
CA ASP A 552 -5.68 -13.43 30.57
C ASP A 552 -7.15 -13.86 30.67
N HIS A 553 -7.96 -13.51 29.65
CA HIS A 553 -9.41 -13.77 29.67
C HIS A 553 -9.94 -14.00 28.24
N ILE A 554 -10.86 -14.94 28.10
CA ILE A 554 -11.50 -15.29 26.81
C ILE A 554 -13.00 -15.06 26.91
N VAL A 555 -13.56 -14.47 25.84
CA VAL A 555 -15.01 -14.36 25.62
C VAL A 555 -15.32 -15.08 24.29
N ASP A 556 -16.02 -16.20 24.36
CA ASP A 556 -16.41 -17.00 23.18
C ASP A 556 -17.84 -16.70 22.77
N MET A 557 -18.01 -16.24 21.52
CA MET A 557 -19.28 -15.81 20.94
C MET A 557 -19.87 -16.88 20.03
N GLY A 558 -21.18 -17.12 20.17
CA GLY A 558 -21.85 -18.16 19.38
C GLY A 558 -23.37 -18.20 19.61
N PRO A 559 -23.99 -19.42 19.54
CA PRO A 559 -23.39 -20.71 19.11
C PRO A 559 -23.13 -20.83 17.62
N GLY A 560 -23.77 -19.99 16.79
CA GLY A 560 -23.66 -20.01 15.35
C GLY A 560 -23.38 -18.65 14.74
N ALA A 561 -23.67 -18.49 13.45
CA ALA A 561 -23.49 -17.27 12.70
C ALA A 561 -24.81 -16.50 12.47
N GLY A 562 -24.75 -15.19 12.28
CA GLY A 562 -25.92 -14.35 11.99
C GLY A 562 -26.99 -14.42 13.09
N THR A 563 -28.23 -14.79 12.73
CA THR A 563 -29.34 -14.89 13.69
C THR A 563 -29.18 -16.01 14.72
N LEU A 564 -28.37 -17.02 14.42
CA LEU A 564 -28.04 -18.11 15.32
C LEU A 564 -26.88 -17.77 16.26
N GLY A 565 -26.20 -16.61 16.03
CA GLY A 565 -25.15 -16.09 16.87
C GLY A 565 -25.66 -15.03 17.85
N GLY A 566 -24.74 -14.20 18.31
CA GLY A 566 -25.04 -13.02 19.12
C GLY A 566 -25.16 -13.28 20.63
N GLU A 567 -24.71 -14.45 21.10
CA GLU A 567 -24.71 -14.83 22.52
C GLU A 567 -23.27 -15.08 23.00
N VAL A 568 -23.02 -14.87 24.30
CA VAL A 568 -21.77 -15.30 24.96
C VAL A 568 -21.95 -16.75 25.40
N ILE A 569 -21.21 -17.65 24.80
CA ILE A 569 -21.27 -19.10 25.11
C ILE A 569 -20.37 -19.44 26.29
N PHE A 570 -19.24 -18.74 26.41
CA PHE A 570 -18.27 -18.92 27.46
C PHE A 570 -17.54 -17.62 27.77
N GLN A 571 -17.24 -17.38 29.03
CA GLN A 571 -16.28 -16.37 29.48
C GLN A 571 -15.46 -16.93 30.64
N GLY A 572 -14.16 -16.68 30.66
CA GLY A 572 -13.27 -17.17 31.71
C GLY A 572 -11.81 -17.18 31.26
N THR A 573 -10.99 -17.88 32.01
CA THR A 573 -9.55 -18.04 31.70
C THR A 573 -9.30 -19.04 30.56
N PRO A 574 -8.12 -19.03 29.92
CA PRO A 574 -7.73 -20.05 28.93
C PRO A 574 -7.81 -21.49 29.47
N ALA A 575 -7.47 -21.69 30.75
CA ALA A 575 -7.55 -23.04 31.37
C ALA A 575 -9.00 -23.53 31.47
N GLU A 576 -9.93 -22.66 31.78
CA GLU A 576 -11.36 -22.98 31.90
C GLU A 576 -12.00 -23.27 30.54
N VAL A 577 -11.61 -22.57 29.48
CA VAL A 577 -12.18 -22.84 28.14
C VAL A 577 -11.79 -24.22 27.62
N LEU A 578 -10.60 -24.72 27.94
CA LEU A 578 -10.12 -26.05 27.51
C LEU A 578 -11.02 -27.18 28.04
N VAL A 579 -11.63 -27.01 29.21
CA VAL A 579 -12.52 -28.04 29.82
C VAL A 579 -14.00 -27.77 29.51
N SER A 580 -14.34 -26.65 28.92
CA SER A 580 -15.73 -26.30 28.56
C SER A 580 -16.32 -27.30 27.55
N GLU A 581 -17.52 -27.75 27.79
CA GLU A 581 -18.26 -28.62 26.86
C GLU A 581 -19.09 -27.82 25.86
N THR A 582 -19.47 -26.61 26.21
CA THR A 582 -20.33 -25.74 25.40
C THR A 582 -19.53 -24.97 24.34
N SER A 583 -18.27 -24.60 24.65
CA SER A 583 -17.41 -23.83 23.76
C SER A 583 -16.86 -24.69 22.61
N LEU A 584 -17.23 -24.36 21.37
CA LEU A 584 -16.65 -24.97 20.16
C LEU A 584 -15.16 -24.64 20.06
N THR A 585 -14.79 -23.39 20.36
CA THR A 585 -13.39 -22.94 20.43
C THR A 585 -12.59 -23.79 21.44
N GLY A 586 -13.16 -24.04 22.64
CA GLY A 586 -12.54 -24.87 23.66
C GLY A 586 -12.34 -26.34 23.21
N LYS A 587 -13.25 -26.89 22.42
CA LYS A 587 -13.11 -28.24 21.86
C LYS A 587 -11.94 -28.34 20.89
N PHE A 588 -11.75 -27.34 20.03
CA PHE A 588 -10.60 -27.27 19.11
C PHE A 588 -9.29 -27.04 19.85
N LEU A 589 -9.25 -26.08 20.78
CA LEU A 589 -8.03 -25.80 21.56
C LEU A 589 -7.57 -26.97 22.42
N SER A 590 -8.51 -27.72 23.00
CA SER A 590 -8.19 -28.93 23.78
C SER A 590 -7.88 -30.16 22.92
N GLY A 591 -8.12 -30.07 21.61
CA GLY A 591 -7.94 -31.17 20.65
C GLY A 591 -9.01 -32.25 20.71
N ARG A 592 -10.14 -32.04 21.42
CA ARG A 592 -11.33 -32.89 21.35
C ARG A 592 -11.96 -32.90 19.97
N GLU A 593 -11.89 -31.76 19.27
CA GLU A 593 -12.14 -31.63 17.84
C GLU A 593 -10.86 -31.15 17.16
N ALA A 594 -10.58 -31.63 15.95
CA ALA A 594 -9.41 -31.25 15.16
C ALA A 594 -9.67 -31.49 13.67
N ILE A 595 -9.08 -30.65 12.83
CA ILE A 595 -9.04 -30.90 11.39
C ILE A 595 -8.14 -32.07 11.13
N ALA A 596 -8.70 -33.16 10.53
CA ALA A 596 -8.00 -34.40 10.28
C ALA A 596 -6.86 -34.23 9.25
N LEU A 597 -5.80 -35.02 9.42
CA LEU A 597 -4.79 -35.21 8.39
C LEU A 597 -5.38 -36.05 7.24
N PRO A 598 -5.06 -35.74 5.96
CA PRO A 598 -5.40 -36.63 4.86
C PRO A 598 -4.81 -38.04 5.07
N ALA A 599 -5.63 -39.07 4.90
CA ALA A 599 -5.17 -40.46 5.02
C ALA A 599 -4.06 -40.80 4.00
N GLU A 600 -4.22 -40.30 2.79
CA GLU A 600 -3.22 -40.37 1.72
C GLU A 600 -3.12 -39.02 1.01
N ARG A 601 -1.89 -38.61 0.64
CA ARG A 601 -1.68 -37.44 -0.18
C ARG A 601 -1.81 -37.76 -1.66
N ARG A 602 -2.34 -36.85 -2.45
CA ARG A 602 -2.47 -37.04 -3.88
C ARG A 602 -1.09 -37.14 -4.52
N PRO A 603 -0.85 -38.17 -5.36
CA PRO A 603 0.41 -38.28 -6.07
C PRO A 603 0.55 -37.16 -7.11
N THR A 604 1.74 -36.60 -7.22
CA THR A 604 2.07 -35.66 -8.30
C THR A 604 2.03 -36.40 -9.64
N ARG A 605 1.24 -35.90 -10.60
CA ARG A 605 1.07 -36.55 -11.93
C ARG A 605 2.30 -36.42 -12.84
N GLY A 606 3.47 -36.07 -12.32
CA GLY A 606 4.73 -35.90 -13.04
C GLY A 606 4.81 -34.60 -13.89
N ARG A 607 3.73 -33.83 -13.99
CA ARG A 607 3.71 -32.54 -14.70
C ARG A 607 3.91 -31.39 -13.72
N HIS A 608 4.67 -30.40 -14.15
CA HIS A 608 5.01 -29.26 -13.32
C HIS A 608 4.93 -27.94 -14.11
N ILE A 609 4.59 -26.85 -13.43
CA ILE A 609 4.87 -25.51 -13.91
C ILE A 609 6.32 -25.20 -13.49
N ILE A 610 7.18 -24.83 -14.44
CA ILE A 610 8.61 -24.61 -14.18
C ILE A 610 8.99 -23.21 -14.72
N LEU A 611 9.36 -22.32 -13.80
CA LEU A 611 9.87 -20.99 -14.09
C LEU A 611 11.30 -20.91 -13.54
N GLU A 612 12.27 -20.59 -14.42
CA GLU A 612 13.69 -20.55 -14.07
C GLU A 612 14.15 -19.11 -13.84
N GLY A 613 14.95 -18.89 -12.79
CA GLY A 613 15.65 -17.65 -12.53
C GLY A 613 14.73 -16.49 -12.15
N ALA A 614 13.76 -16.71 -11.27
CA ALA A 614 12.89 -15.67 -10.74
C ALA A 614 13.69 -14.71 -9.84
N SER A 615 13.72 -13.40 -10.19
CA SER A 615 14.53 -12.37 -9.55
C SER A 615 13.73 -11.09 -9.27
N GLN A 616 12.41 -11.20 -9.14
CA GLN A 616 11.55 -10.07 -8.85
C GLN A 616 11.68 -9.68 -7.35
N ASN A 617 11.77 -8.39 -7.04
CA ASN A 617 11.90 -7.84 -5.69
C ASN A 617 13.05 -8.51 -4.90
N ASN A 618 12.74 -9.20 -3.81
CA ASN A 618 13.74 -9.88 -2.96
C ASN A 618 14.08 -11.31 -3.39
N LEU A 619 13.47 -11.86 -4.46
CA LEU A 619 13.78 -13.21 -4.93
C LEU A 619 15.22 -13.30 -5.47
N ARG A 620 15.96 -14.31 -5.01
CA ARG A 620 17.38 -14.49 -5.29
C ARG A 620 17.63 -15.48 -6.45
N ASN A 621 17.10 -15.17 -7.65
CA ASN A 621 17.27 -15.98 -8.86
C ASN A 621 16.85 -17.45 -8.64
N ILE A 622 15.68 -17.66 -8.04
CA ILE A 622 15.17 -19.00 -7.69
C ILE A 622 14.45 -19.65 -8.87
N ASP A 623 14.52 -20.99 -8.90
CA ASP A 623 13.74 -21.79 -9.83
C ASP A 623 12.45 -22.26 -9.13
N ILE A 624 11.28 -21.91 -9.71
CA ILE A 624 9.96 -22.23 -9.16
C ILE A 624 9.45 -23.46 -9.88
N LYS A 625 9.19 -24.55 -9.09
CA LYS A 625 8.66 -25.81 -9.61
C LYS A 625 7.39 -26.18 -8.83
N ILE A 626 6.24 -26.15 -9.49
CA ILE A 626 4.93 -26.41 -8.89
C ILE A 626 4.29 -27.62 -9.54
N PRO A 627 3.96 -28.68 -8.81
CA PRO A 627 3.26 -29.85 -9.35
C PRO A 627 1.82 -29.47 -9.72
N THR A 628 1.30 -30.06 -10.82
CA THR A 628 -0.07 -29.83 -11.28
C THR A 628 -1.04 -30.89 -10.77
N GLY A 629 -2.32 -30.50 -10.61
CA GLY A 629 -3.40 -31.40 -10.18
C GLY A 629 -3.40 -31.72 -8.68
N VAL A 630 -2.72 -30.90 -7.88
CA VAL A 630 -2.61 -31.04 -6.42
C VAL A 630 -2.78 -29.67 -5.72
N LEU A 631 -2.97 -29.70 -4.41
CA LEU A 631 -2.94 -28.54 -3.53
C LEU A 631 -1.50 -28.26 -3.09
N THR A 632 -0.93 -27.14 -3.53
CA THR A 632 0.39 -26.65 -3.10
C THR A 632 0.24 -25.49 -2.14
N ALA A 633 0.75 -25.61 -0.92
CA ALA A 633 0.86 -24.52 0.04
C ALA A 633 2.22 -23.81 -0.09
N VAL A 634 2.20 -22.50 -0.23
CA VAL A 634 3.40 -21.66 -0.21
C VAL A 634 3.46 -20.93 1.13
N THR A 635 4.48 -21.22 1.91
CA THR A 635 4.64 -20.76 3.28
C THR A 635 6.00 -20.11 3.52
N GLY A 636 6.27 -19.67 4.74
CA GLY A 636 7.52 -19.04 5.16
C GLY A 636 7.30 -17.79 6.01
N VAL A 637 8.36 -17.29 6.62
CA VAL A 637 8.30 -16.11 7.48
C VAL A 637 7.77 -14.86 6.77
N SER A 638 7.32 -13.87 7.54
CA SER A 638 6.81 -12.61 6.98
C SER A 638 7.92 -11.90 6.18
N GLY A 639 7.59 -11.39 4.98
CA GLY A 639 8.57 -10.75 4.09
C GLY A 639 9.53 -11.70 3.35
N SER A 640 9.40 -13.03 3.46
CA SER A 640 10.28 -14.00 2.77
C SER A 640 10.16 -14.02 1.23
N GLY A 641 9.13 -13.38 0.66
CA GLY A 641 8.93 -13.29 -0.78
C GLY A 641 7.79 -14.13 -1.34
N LYS A 642 6.90 -14.69 -0.51
CA LYS A 642 5.74 -15.51 -0.92
C LYS A 642 4.88 -14.84 -1.98
N SER A 643 4.36 -13.66 -1.67
CA SER A 643 3.51 -12.90 -2.61
C SER A 643 4.28 -12.47 -3.86
N THR A 644 5.59 -12.20 -3.74
CA THR A 644 6.46 -11.91 -4.88
C THR A 644 6.59 -13.14 -5.80
N MET A 645 6.80 -14.32 -5.23
CA MET A 645 6.90 -15.57 -6.01
C MET A 645 5.57 -15.95 -6.66
N VAL A 646 4.48 -15.93 -5.89
CA VAL A 646 3.18 -16.44 -6.37
C VAL A 646 2.41 -15.40 -7.19
N ILE A 647 2.29 -14.15 -6.68
CA ILE A 647 1.45 -13.13 -7.29
C ILE A 647 2.22 -12.35 -8.35
N GLU A 648 3.37 -11.76 -7.97
CA GLU A 648 4.12 -10.89 -8.87
C GLU A 648 4.86 -11.67 -9.96
N THR A 649 5.22 -12.94 -9.71
CA THR A 649 5.94 -13.77 -10.68
C THR A 649 5.03 -14.81 -11.32
N LEU A 650 4.61 -15.85 -10.59
CA LEU A 650 3.85 -16.97 -11.14
C LEU A 650 2.56 -16.52 -11.84
N TYR A 651 1.69 -15.80 -11.10
CA TYR A 651 0.40 -15.36 -11.65
C TYR A 651 0.57 -14.48 -12.88
N LYS A 652 1.42 -13.44 -12.80
CA LYS A 652 1.62 -12.50 -13.93
C LYS A 652 2.20 -13.18 -15.15
N VAL A 653 3.16 -14.10 -14.96
CA VAL A 653 3.74 -14.89 -16.06
C VAL A 653 2.70 -15.80 -16.71
N MET A 654 1.94 -16.55 -15.91
CA MET A 654 0.90 -17.45 -16.40
C MET A 654 -0.21 -16.69 -17.13
N ALA A 655 -0.72 -15.62 -16.51
CA ALA A 655 -1.78 -14.80 -17.08
C ALA A 655 -1.37 -14.20 -18.44
N ARG A 656 -0.14 -13.70 -18.55
CA ARG A 656 0.38 -13.16 -19.82
C ARG A 656 0.48 -14.24 -20.88
N ARG A 657 0.96 -15.43 -20.55
CA ARG A 657 1.08 -16.54 -21.51
C ARG A 657 -0.26 -17.09 -21.98
N LEU A 658 -1.28 -16.99 -21.14
CA LEU A 658 -2.64 -17.43 -21.44
C LEU A 658 -3.52 -16.30 -22.01
N ASN A 659 -2.91 -15.21 -22.51
CA ASN A 659 -3.58 -14.04 -23.10
C ASN A 659 -4.61 -13.37 -22.17
N GLN A 660 -4.40 -13.45 -20.86
CA GLN A 660 -5.15 -12.71 -19.86
C GLN A 660 -4.37 -11.45 -19.52
N HIS A 661 -4.90 -10.27 -19.86
CA HIS A 661 -4.21 -8.98 -19.66
C HIS A 661 -4.01 -8.68 -18.17
N THR A 662 -2.77 -8.79 -17.72
CA THR A 662 -2.34 -8.40 -16.37
C THR A 662 -1.04 -7.64 -16.49
N GLY A 663 -0.92 -6.44 -16.04
CA GLY A 663 0.28 -5.59 -15.91
C GLY A 663 1.65 -6.17 -16.30
N GLY A 664 2.73 -5.54 -15.89
CA GLY A 664 4.09 -5.98 -16.23
C GLY A 664 4.41 -7.42 -15.77
N MET A 665 5.21 -8.14 -16.56
CA MET A 665 5.63 -9.51 -16.23
C MET A 665 6.67 -9.50 -15.11
N GLY A 666 6.59 -10.44 -14.16
CA GLY A 666 7.64 -10.67 -13.17
C GLY A 666 8.99 -11.01 -13.82
N LYS A 667 10.09 -10.59 -13.22
CA LYS A 667 11.45 -10.84 -13.74
C LYS A 667 11.79 -12.32 -13.59
N ILE A 668 11.86 -13.02 -14.73
CA ILE A 668 12.28 -14.42 -14.84
C ILE A 668 13.28 -14.56 -15.98
N ARG A 669 14.15 -15.56 -15.91
CA ARG A 669 15.07 -15.89 -16.97
C ARG A 669 14.38 -16.67 -18.11
N LYS A 670 13.61 -17.71 -17.77
CA LYS A 670 12.98 -18.59 -18.76
C LYS A 670 11.73 -19.28 -18.19
N ILE A 671 10.74 -19.52 -19.06
CA ILE A 671 9.62 -20.43 -18.80
C ILE A 671 9.98 -21.76 -19.48
N ARG A 672 10.04 -22.86 -18.69
CA ARG A 672 10.37 -24.17 -19.22
C ARG A 672 9.11 -24.98 -19.52
N ASP A 673 8.15 -24.98 -18.59
CA ASP A 673 6.90 -25.74 -18.72
C ASP A 673 5.75 -24.98 -18.08
N LEU A 674 4.55 -25.11 -18.61
CA LEU A 674 3.31 -24.53 -18.08
C LEU A 674 2.36 -25.58 -17.49
N GLY A 675 2.77 -26.85 -17.44
CA GLY A 675 2.00 -27.94 -16.82
C GLY A 675 0.65 -28.25 -17.50
N ASN A 676 0.44 -27.90 -18.76
CA ASN A 676 -0.85 -27.97 -19.48
C ASN A 676 -1.99 -27.15 -18.86
N ILE A 677 -1.66 -26.04 -18.19
CA ILE A 677 -2.65 -25.12 -17.66
C ILE A 677 -3.25 -24.28 -18.79
N GLU A 678 -4.58 -24.26 -18.87
CA GLU A 678 -5.34 -23.52 -19.89
C GLU A 678 -5.84 -22.16 -19.37
N ARG A 679 -5.99 -22.04 -18.06
CA ARG A 679 -6.53 -20.86 -17.42
C ARG A 679 -5.89 -20.60 -16.07
N VAL A 680 -5.68 -19.34 -15.71
CA VAL A 680 -5.26 -18.94 -14.36
C VAL A 680 -6.30 -18.03 -13.73
N ILE A 681 -6.65 -18.27 -12.47
CA ILE A 681 -7.63 -17.50 -11.71
C ILE A 681 -6.99 -17.14 -10.38
N MET A 682 -6.94 -15.83 -10.10
CA MET A 682 -6.49 -15.32 -8.81
C MET A 682 -7.69 -14.93 -7.94
N ILE A 683 -7.76 -15.49 -6.75
CA ILE A 683 -8.78 -15.23 -5.74
C ILE A 683 -8.12 -14.50 -4.57
N ASN A 684 -8.25 -13.18 -4.54
CA ASN A 684 -7.67 -12.29 -3.54
C ASN A 684 -8.75 -11.65 -2.67
N GLN A 685 -8.34 -10.93 -1.64
CA GLN A 685 -9.20 -10.25 -0.65
C GLN A 685 -9.79 -8.93 -1.16
N GLN A 686 -9.52 -8.51 -2.40
CA GLN A 686 -10.09 -7.28 -2.94
C GLN A 686 -11.62 -7.34 -2.96
N PRO A 687 -12.33 -6.25 -2.69
CA PRO A 687 -13.78 -6.21 -2.72
C PRO A 687 -14.37 -6.72 -4.05
N ILE A 688 -15.53 -7.38 -4.00
CA ILE A 688 -16.26 -7.85 -5.20
C ILE A 688 -16.85 -6.70 -6.04
N GLY A 689 -16.78 -5.48 -5.55
CA GLY A 689 -17.19 -4.26 -6.22
C GLY A 689 -16.90 -3.03 -5.37
N ARG A 690 -16.85 -1.86 -6.02
CA ARG A 690 -16.50 -0.58 -5.38
C ARG A 690 -17.72 0.31 -5.09
N THR A 691 -18.92 -0.14 -5.42
CA THR A 691 -20.14 0.64 -5.26
C THR A 691 -21.14 -0.10 -4.37
N PRO A 692 -22.05 0.62 -3.67
CA PRO A 692 -23.12 0.00 -2.89
C PRO A 692 -24.07 -0.90 -3.68
N ARG A 693 -24.08 -0.81 -5.02
CA ARG A 693 -24.88 -1.67 -5.92
C ARG A 693 -24.30 -3.06 -6.08
N SER A 694 -22.99 -3.22 -5.89
CA SER A 694 -22.36 -4.54 -5.93
C SER A 694 -22.72 -5.32 -4.67
N ASN A 695 -23.17 -6.55 -4.83
CA ASN A 695 -23.57 -7.42 -3.73
C ASN A 695 -23.34 -8.90 -4.10
N PRO A 696 -23.41 -9.84 -3.14
CA PRO A 696 -23.18 -11.27 -3.37
C PRO A 696 -23.98 -11.86 -4.53
N VAL A 697 -25.29 -11.59 -4.62
CA VAL A 697 -26.14 -12.20 -5.67
C VAL A 697 -25.89 -11.65 -7.06
N THR A 698 -25.50 -10.37 -7.19
CA THR A 698 -25.11 -9.82 -8.50
C THR A 698 -23.77 -10.35 -8.97
N TYR A 699 -22.82 -10.51 -8.04
CA TYR A 699 -21.49 -11.01 -8.36
C TYR A 699 -21.50 -12.50 -8.76
N THR A 700 -22.28 -13.32 -8.05
CA THR A 700 -22.43 -14.77 -8.35
C THR A 700 -23.34 -15.05 -9.53
N GLY A 701 -24.13 -14.06 -9.97
CA GLY A 701 -25.10 -14.21 -11.08
C GLY A 701 -26.48 -14.73 -10.66
N ILE A 702 -26.67 -15.07 -9.38
CA ILE A 702 -27.95 -15.58 -8.84
C ILE A 702 -29.09 -14.58 -9.10
N PHE A 703 -28.79 -13.28 -9.06
CA PHE A 703 -29.81 -12.24 -9.27
C PHE A 703 -30.52 -12.32 -10.63
N SER A 704 -29.86 -12.85 -11.65
CA SER A 704 -30.50 -13.06 -12.95
C SER A 704 -31.64 -14.09 -12.87
N PHE A 705 -31.43 -15.21 -12.21
CA PHE A 705 -32.45 -16.23 -12.00
C PHE A 705 -33.61 -15.71 -11.13
N ILE A 706 -33.32 -14.90 -10.11
CA ILE A 706 -34.37 -14.28 -9.28
C ILE A 706 -35.23 -13.31 -10.12
N ARG A 707 -34.61 -12.46 -10.95
CA ARG A 707 -35.34 -11.54 -11.83
C ARG A 707 -36.22 -12.29 -12.85
N ASP A 708 -35.70 -13.36 -13.42
CA ASP A 708 -36.46 -14.19 -14.37
C ASP A 708 -37.65 -14.84 -13.69
N LEU A 709 -37.51 -15.32 -12.46
CA LEU A 709 -38.61 -15.82 -11.64
C LEU A 709 -39.71 -14.75 -11.45
N PHE A 710 -39.30 -13.54 -11.00
CA PHE A 710 -40.28 -12.44 -10.79
C PHE A 710 -40.99 -12.02 -12.08
N THR A 711 -40.28 -12.02 -13.20
CA THR A 711 -40.85 -11.71 -14.51
C THR A 711 -41.90 -12.75 -14.94
N GLY A 712 -41.72 -13.99 -14.50
CA GLY A 712 -42.63 -15.12 -14.77
C GLY A 712 -43.93 -15.09 -13.98
N LEU A 713 -44.04 -14.27 -12.91
CA LEU A 713 -45.21 -14.21 -12.04
C LEU A 713 -46.44 -13.63 -12.77
N PRO A 714 -47.66 -14.11 -12.43
CA PRO A 714 -48.88 -13.63 -13.08
C PRO A 714 -49.06 -12.10 -13.04
N GLU A 715 -48.81 -11.47 -11.88
CA GLU A 715 -48.89 -10.02 -11.71
C GLU A 715 -47.89 -9.26 -12.59
N ALA A 716 -46.68 -9.73 -12.73
CA ALA A 716 -45.65 -9.13 -13.57
C ALA A 716 -46.02 -9.25 -15.06
N ARG A 717 -46.55 -10.40 -15.46
CA ARG A 717 -47.03 -10.64 -16.84
C ARG A 717 -48.22 -9.74 -17.23
N VAL A 718 -49.19 -9.60 -16.34
CA VAL A 718 -50.35 -8.71 -16.54
C VAL A 718 -49.90 -7.27 -16.72
N ARG A 719 -48.90 -6.81 -15.93
CA ARG A 719 -48.36 -5.45 -16.02
C ARG A 719 -47.31 -5.29 -17.15
N GLY A 720 -47.01 -6.33 -17.92
CA GLY A 720 -46.01 -6.31 -19.00
C GLY A 720 -44.57 -6.07 -18.53
N TYR A 721 -44.26 -6.44 -17.30
CA TYR A 721 -42.92 -6.22 -16.72
C TYR A 721 -41.87 -7.16 -17.32
N LYS A 722 -40.75 -6.58 -17.78
CA LYS A 722 -39.58 -7.29 -18.31
C LYS A 722 -38.52 -7.47 -17.21
N PRO A 723 -37.50 -8.34 -17.35
CA PRO A 723 -36.46 -8.57 -16.36
C PRO A 723 -35.71 -7.29 -15.91
N GLY A 724 -35.65 -6.26 -16.77
CA GLY A 724 -35.10 -4.95 -16.45
C GLY A 724 -35.86 -4.20 -15.35
N ARG A 725 -37.20 -4.44 -15.20
CA ARG A 725 -38.00 -3.84 -14.14
C ARG A 725 -37.55 -4.24 -12.74
N PHE A 726 -37.09 -5.47 -12.59
CA PHE A 726 -36.61 -6.06 -11.36
C PHE A 726 -35.08 -5.86 -11.16
N SER A 727 -34.47 -4.87 -11.84
CA SER A 727 -33.08 -4.51 -11.70
C SER A 727 -32.94 -3.12 -11.05
N PHE A 728 -32.19 -3.04 -9.95
CA PHE A 728 -31.87 -1.76 -9.32
C PHE A 728 -30.78 -0.97 -10.10
N ASN A 729 -30.19 -1.54 -11.16
CA ASN A 729 -29.20 -0.87 -12.00
C ASN A 729 -29.82 -0.16 -13.22
N VAL A 730 -31.07 -0.46 -13.56
CA VAL A 730 -31.75 0.01 -14.77
C VAL A 730 -32.93 0.93 -14.39
N LYS A 731 -33.12 2.01 -15.14
CA LYS A 731 -34.30 2.88 -14.96
C LYS A 731 -35.61 2.14 -15.18
N GLY A 732 -36.65 2.55 -14.48
CA GLY A 732 -38.00 2.03 -14.59
C GLY A 732 -38.48 1.25 -13.38
N GLY A 733 -37.66 0.41 -12.75
CA GLY A 733 -38.01 -0.34 -11.53
C GLY A 733 -37.27 0.09 -10.28
N ARG A 734 -36.17 0.76 -10.43
CA ARG A 734 -35.37 1.26 -9.31
C ARG A 734 -35.94 2.52 -8.66
N CYS A 735 -35.64 2.78 -7.44
CA CYS A 735 -35.83 4.08 -6.82
C CYS A 735 -34.95 5.12 -7.51
N GLU A 736 -35.58 6.14 -8.10
CA GLU A 736 -34.81 7.17 -8.83
C GLU A 736 -34.13 8.18 -7.90
N THR A 737 -34.59 8.36 -6.64
CA THR A 737 -33.94 9.25 -5.65
C THR A 737 -32.53 8.77 -5.27
N CYS A 738 -32.36 7.49 -4.99
CA CYS A 738 -31.07 6.91 -4.69
C CYS A 738 -30.46 6.16 -5.89
N GLU A 739 -31.10 6.22 -7.04
CA GLU A 739 -30.69 5.51 -8.25
C GLU A 739 -30.45 4.00 -8.07
N GLY A 740 -31.17 3.36 -7.14
CA GLY A 740 -31.04 1.95 -6.80
C GLY A 740 -29.90 1.62 -5.85
N ASN A 741 -29.19 2.61 -5.26
CA ASN A 741 -28.16 2.38 -4.24
C ASN A 741 -28.77 1.94 -2.90
N GLY A 742 -30.02 2.38 -2.58
CA GLY A 742 -30.60 2.23 -1.25
C GLY A 742 -30.10 3.26 -0.25
N LEU A 743 -28.96 3.87 -0.53
CA LEU A 743 -28.28 4.87 0.28
C LEU A 743 -28.03 6.12 -0.55
N ILE A 744 -28.00 7.28 0.09
CA ILE A 744 -27.60 8.57 -0.49
C ILE A 744 -26.22 8.90 0.04
N LYS A 745 -25.27 9.16 -0.87
CA LYS A 745 -23.93 9.57 -0.56
C LYS A 745 -23.93 11.08 -0.31
N ILE A 746 -23.47 11.51 0.86
CA ILE A 746 -23.22 12.91 1.18
C ILE A 746 -21.70 13.12 1.11
N GLU A 747 -21.25 13.86 0.10
CA GLU A 747 -19.82 14.16 -0.07
C GLU A 747 -19.38 15.23 0.92
N MET A 748 -18.38 14.90 1.72
CA MET A 748 -17.78 15.78 2.72
C MET A 748 -16.37 16.16 2.26
N HIS A 749 -16.15 17.40 1.86
CA HIS A 749 -14.89 17.88 1.27
C HIS A 749 -13.63 17.60 2.11
N PHE A 750 -13.75 17.55 3.43
CA PHE A 750 -12.62 17.39 4.35
C PHE A 750 -12.73 16.15 5.27
N LEU A 751 -13.85 15.43 5.21
CA LEU A 751 -14.15 14.24 6.01
C LEU A 751 -14.48 13.07 5.08
N PRO A 752 -14.45 11.81 5.58
CA PRO A 752 -14.96 10.67 4.82
C PRO A 752 -16.42 10.87 4.41
N ASP A 753 -16.78 10.42 3.21
CA ASP A 753 -18.14 10.47 2.71
C ASP A 753 -19.11 9.73 3.65
N VAL A 754 -20.26 10.34 3.93
CA VAL A 754 -21.30 9.74 4.76
C VAL A 754 -22.38 9.14 3.88
N TYR A 755 -22.83 7.94 4.22
CA TYR A 755 -23.92 7.24 3.53
C TYR A 755 -25.14 7.17 4.43
N VAL A 756 -26.24 7.80 3.99
CA VAL A 756 -27.51 7.83 4.72
C VAL A 756 -28.55 6.99 3.99
N THR A 757 -29.39 6.27 4.73
CA THR A 757 -30.48 5.51 4.12
C THR A 757 -31.42 6.42 3.33
N CYS A 758 -31.81 5.99 2.12
CA CYS A 758 -32.69 6.78 1.26
C CYS A 758 -34.12 6.85 1.85
N ASP A 759 -34.61 8.02 2.15
CA ASP A 759 -35.93 8.25 2.73
C ASP A 759 -37.07 7.79 1.83
N ALA A 760 -36.92 7.94 0.49
CA ALA A 760 -37.93 7.59 -0.49
C ALA A 760 -38.19 6.07 -0.56
N CYS A 761 -37.14 5.25 -0.56
CA CYS A 761 -37.28 3.79 -0.63
C CYS A 761 -36.95 3.07 0.68
N ARG A 762 -36.52 3.79 1.73
CA ARG A 762 -36.12 3.24 3.02
C ARG A 762 -35.15 2.05 2.90
N GLY A 763 -34.14 2.21 2.04
CA GLY A 763 -33.14 1.18 1.78
C GLY A 763 -33.55 0.10 0.78
N LYS A 764 -34.82 0.01 0.38
CA LYS A 764 -35.36 -1.09 -0.47
C LYS A 764 -34.90 -1.06 -1.93
N ARG A 765 -34.24 0.01 -2.42
CA ARG A 765 -33.63 0.15 -3.75
C ARG A 765 -34.61 0.24 -4.94
N PHE A 766 -35.88 -0.18 -4.80
CA PHE A 766 -36.90 -0.23 -5.85
C PHE A 766 -38.03 0.77 -5.58
N ASN A 767 -38.79 1.07 -6.60
CA ASN A 767 -40.01 1.86 -6.47
C ASN A 767 -41.20 0.98 -5.99
N ALA A 768 -42.27 1.61 -5.51
CA ALA A 768 -43.42 0.95 -4.91
C ALA A 768 -44.06 -0.09 -5.85
N ASP A 769 -44.28 0.28 -7.12
CA ASP A 769 -44.91 -0.62 -8.10
C ASP A 769 -44.13 -1.93 -8.35
N THR A 770 -42.79 -1.87 -8.24
CA THR A 770 -41.95 -3.07 -8.37
C THR A 770 -42.03 -3.94 -7.13
N LEU A 771 -42.18 -3.30 -5.94
CA LEU A 771 -42.29 -3.99 -4.66
C LEU A 771 -43.67 -4.65 -4.45
N ASP A 772 -44.71 -4.23 -5.18
CA ASP A 772 -46.02 -4.85 -5.14
C ASP A 772 -46.02 -6.27 -5.67
N VAL A 773 -45.10 -6.59 -6.62
CA VAL A 773 -45.00 -7.94 -7.17
C VAL A 773 -44.33 -8.83 -6.14
N LYS A 774 -45.01 -9.89 -5.69
CA LYS A 774 -44.57 -10.77 -4.61
C LYS A 774 -44.51 -12.25 -5.05
N TYR A 775 -43.48 -12.94 -4.60
CA TYR A 775 -43.37 -14.40 -4.68
C TYR A 775 -43.42 -14.98 -3.26
N LYS A 776 -44.36 -15.86 -2.95
CA LYS A 776 -44.63 -16.38 -1.60
C LYS A 776 -44.71 -15.24 -0.54
N ASN A 777 -45.43 -14.20 -0.84
CA ASN A 777 -45.62 -12.99 -0.03
C ASN A 777 -44.37 -12.12 0.21
N GLN A 778 -43.26 -12.39 -0.47
CA GLN A 778 -42.02 -11.63 -0.38
C GLN A 778 -41.78 -10.82 -1.67
N SER A 779 -41.46 -9.53 -1.53
CA SER A 779 -40.99 -8.67 -2.62
C SER A 779 -39.54 -8.98 -2.98
N ILE A 780 -39.08 -8.48 -4.13
CA ILE A 780 -37.69 -8.64 -4.54
C ILE A 780 -36.72 -7.97 -3.56
N ALA A 781 -37.12 -6.92 -2.85
CA ALA A 781 -36.31 -6.28 -1.81
C ALA A 781 -36.22 -7.15 -0.56
N ASP A 782 -37.33 -7.74 -0.13
CA ASP A 782 -37.35 -8.65 1.02
C ASP A 782 -36.45 -9.88 0.79
N ILE A 783 -36.38 -10.37 -0.47
CA ILE A 783 -35.45 -11.46 -0.85
C ILE A 783 -34.01 -10.99 -0.77
N LEU A 784 -33.69 -9.76 -1.15
CA LEU A 784 -32.33 -9.23 -1.01
C LEU A 784 -31.91 -9.07 0.45
N ASP A 785 -32.84 -8.90 1.36
CA ASP A 785 -32.59 -8.81 2.81
C ASP A 785 -32.46 -10.18 3.49
N MET A 786 -32.87 -11.27 2.85
CA MET A 786 -32.69 -12.63 3.36
C MET A 786 -31.21 -12.97 3.46
N THR A 787 -30.84 -13.77 4.48
CA THR A 787 -29.54 -14.44 4.50
C THR A 787 -29.48 -15.54 3.45
N VAL A 788 -28.28 -16.01 3.11
CA VAL A 788 -28.10 -17.12 2.18
C VAL A 788 -28.85 -18.38 2.66
N ASP A 789 -28.78 -18.70 3.95
CA ASP A 789 -29.46 -19.87 4.53
C ASP A 789 -31.00 -19.71 4.47
N GLN A 790 -31.54 -18.54 4.84
CA GLN A 790 -32.98 -18.25 4.70
C GLN A 790 -33.45 -18.36 3.25
N ALA A 791 -32.65 -17.85 2.31
CA ALA A 791 -32.97 -17.94 0.88
C ALA A 791 -32.87 -19.38 0.35
N LEU A 792 -31.97 -20.20 0.89
CA LEU A 792 -31.83 -21.61 0.55
C LEU A 792 -33.11 -22.38 0.88
N ASP A 793 -33.67 -22.16 2.07
CA ASP A 793 -34.94 -22.73 2.50
C ASP A 793 -36.10 -22.19 1.70
N PHE A 794 -36.12 -20.88 1.43
CA PHE A 794 -37.21 -20.23 0.67
C PHE A 794 -37.28 -20.72 -0.78
N PHE A 795 -36.16 -20.94 -1.44
CA PHE A 795 -36.01 -21.39 -2.82
C PHE A 795 -35.83 -22.91 -2.99
N THR A 796 -36.15 -23.71 -2.00
CA THR A 796 -35.96 -25.18 -2.00
C THR A 796 -36.43 -25.87 -3.27
N ASN A 797 -37.56 -25.40 -3.87
CA ASN A 797 -38.17 -25.98 -5.08
C ASN A 797 -37.65 -25.40 -6.40
N ILE A 798 -36.68 -24.49 -6.38
CA ILE A 798 -36.11 -23.83 -7.58
C ILE A 798 -34.64 -24.22 -7.69
N SER A 799 -34.38 -25.31 -8.39
CA SER A 799 -33.02 -25.92 -8.44
C SER A 799 -31.96 -24.97 -8.96
N SER A 800 -32.26 -24.12 -9.95
CA SER A 800 -31.29 -23.14 -10.50
C SER A 800 -30.82 -22.10 -9.49
N ILE A 801 -31.69 -21.65 -8.58
CA ILE A 801 -31.32 -20.72 -7.51
C ILE A 801 -30.67 -21.49 -6.35
N LYS A 802 -31.29 -22.62 -5.93
CA LYS A 802 -30.83 -23.45 -4.82
C LYS A 802 -29.38 -23.89 -4.99
N THR A 803 -29.00 -24.38 -6.17
CA THR A 803 -27.62 -24.85 -6.44
C THR A 803 -26.58 -23.76 -6.20
N HIS A 804 -26.84 -22.54 -6.64
CA HIS A 804 -25.91 -21.44 -6.46
C HIS A 804 -25.89 -20.90 -5.01
N LEU A 805 -27.02 -20.92 -4.30
CA LEU A 805 -27.09 -20.57 -2.88
C LEU A 805 -26.35 -21.60 -2.03
N GLN A 806 -26.47 -22.90 -2.37
CA GLN A 806 -25.74 -23.97 -1.69
C GLN A 806 -24.25 -23.75 -1.74
N LEU A 807 -23.69 -23.32 -2.89
CA LEU A 807 -22.26 -23.00 -3.00
C LEU A 807 -21.81 -21.86 -2.07
N LEU A 808 -22.67 -20.86 -1.83
CA LEU A 808 -22.39 -19.80 -0.86
C LEU A 808 -22.42 -20.33 0.59
N SER A 809 -23.36 -21.24 0.90
CA SER A 809 -23.44 -21.90 2.22
C SER A 809 -22.25 -22.83 2.44
N ASP A 810 -21.87 -23.63 1.42
CA ASP A 810 -20.71 -24.56 1.46
C ASP A 810 -19.38 -23.83 1.81
N VAL A 811 -19.19 -22.59 1.34
CA VAL A 811 -18.01 -21.79 1.68
C VAL A 811 -18.15 -21.05 3.04
N GLY A 812 -19.16 -21.39 3.86
CA GLY A 812 -19.37 -20.80 5.17
C GLY A 812 -19.94 -19.38 5.17
N LEU A 813 -20.72 -19.01 4.13
CA LEU A 813 -21.33 -17.69 3.98
C LEU A 813 -22.87 -17.73 4.15
N GLY A 814 -23.39 -18.71 4.87
CA GLY A 814 -24.83 -18.85 5.13
C GLY A 814 -25.48 -17.64 5.80
N TYR A 815 -24.72 -16.93 6.61
CA TYR A 815 -25.16 -15.78 7.42
C TYR A 815 -25.21 -14.45 6.67
N ILE A 816 -24.53 -14.28 5.53
CA ILE A 816 -24.52 -12.99 4.81
C ILE A 816 -25.87 -12.74 4.13
N ARG A 817 -26.29 -11.47 4.03
CA ARG A 817 -27.49 -11.12 3.28
C ARG A 817 -27.21 -11.11 1.78
N LEU A 818 -28.17 -11.56 1.00
CA LEU A 818 -28.07 -11.61 -0.47
C LEU A 818 -27.76 -10.25 -1.10
N GLY A 819 -28.40 -9.20 -0.60
CA GLY A 819 -28.23 -7.81 -1.05
C GLY A 819 -27.18 -7.01 -0.29
N GLN A 820 -26.38 -7.62 0.60
CA GLN A 820 -25.34 -6.92 1.37
C GLN A 820 -24.37 -6.19 0.45
N SER A 821 -24.10 -4.91 0.75
CA SER A 821 -23.17 -4.10 -0.07
C SER A 821 -21.76 -4.68 -0.06
N ALA A 822 -21.12 -4.71 -1.21
CA ALA A 822 -19.72 -5.12 -1.32
C ALA A 822 -18.74 -4.31 -0.46
N THR A 823 -19.13 -3.07 -0.10
CA THR A 823 -18.31 -2.17 0.74
C THR A 823 -18.37 -2.51 2.23
N THR A 824 -19.33 -3.34 2.66
CA THR A 824 -19.49 -3.78 4.06
C THR A 824 -18.98 -5.20 4.29
N LEU A 825 -18.53 -5.89 3.24
CA LEU A 825 -17.96 -7.23 3.34
C LEU A 825 -16.51 -7.16 3.80
N SER A 826 -16.11 -8.09 4.66
CA SER A 826 -14.71 -8.31 5.00
C SER A 826 -13.92 -8.85 3.79
N GLY A 827 -12.59 -8.74 3.82
CA GLY A 827 -11.71 -9.28 2.78
C GLY A 827 -11.90 -10.79 2.58
N GLY A 828 -12.02 -11.54 3.67
CA GLY A 828 -12.26 -12.98 3.65
C GLY A 828 -13.63 -13.36 3.08
N GLU A 829 -14.71 -12.62 3.43
CA GLU A 829 -16.04 -12.82 2.85
C GLU A 829 -16.05 -12.57 1.34
N ALA A 830 -15.42 -11.47 0.89
CA ALA A 830 -15.28 -11.16 -0.53
C ALA A 830 -14.53 -12.27 -1.28
N GLN A 831 -13.50 -12.84 -0.70
CA GLN A 831 -12.70 -13.93 -1.27
C GLN A 831 -13.53 -15.22 -1.38
N ARG A 832 -14.28 -15.58 -0.35
CA ARG A 832 -15.17 -16.76 -0.35
C ARG A 832 -16.31 -16.62 -1.35
N ILE A 833 -16.88 -15.42 -1.56
CA ILE A 833 -17.88 -15.16 -2.62
C ILE A 833 -17.26 -15.40 -4.00
N LYS A 834 -16.00 -14.98 -4.23
CA LYS A 834 -15.29 -15.25 -5.48
C LYS A 834 -15.09 -16.75 -5.68
N LEU A 835 -14.73 -17.49 -4.63
CA LEU A 835 -14.56 -18.93 -4.66
C LEU A 835 -15.89 -19.64 -4.99
N ALA A 836 -17.00 -19.28 -4.34
CA ALA A 836 -18.32 -19.82 -4.62
C ALA A 836 -18.74 -19.63 -6.08
N ARG A 837 -18.43 -18.44 -6.65
CA ARG A 837 -18.69 -18.16 -8.09
C ARG A 837 -17.91 -19.07 -9.01
N GLU A 838 -16.65 -19.36 -8.71
CA GLU A 838 -15.83 -20.25 -9.55
C GLU A 838 -16.30 -21.71 -9.47
N LEU A 839 -16.74 -22.18 -8.30
CA LEU A 839 -17.38 -23.49 -8.12
C LEU A 839 -18.68 -23.65 -8.94
N GLY A 840 -19.44 -22.56 -9.11
CA GLY A 840 -20.70 -22.56 -9.88
C GLY A 840 -20.52 -22.60 -11.40
N LYS A 841 -19.28 -22.44 -11.90
CA LYS A 841 -19.00 -22.57 -13.33
C LYS A 841 -18.85 -24.06 -13.69
N ARG A 842 -19.20 -24.40 -14.95
CA ARG A 842 -18.97 -25.75 -15.46
C ARG A 842 -17.49 -26.10 -15.28
N ALA A 843 -17.22 -27.27 -14.72
CA ALA A 843 -15.90 -27.77 -14.44
C ALA A 843 -15.04 -27.79 -15.73
N ASN A 844 -14.07 -26.88 -15.80
CA ASN A 844 -12.96 -26.99 -16.72
C ASN A 844 -11.81 -27.59 -15.94
N SER A 845 -11.32 -28.75 -16.33
CA SER A 845 -10.04 -29.30 -15.89
C SER A 845 -8.90 -28.39 -16.37
N ASN A 846 -7.73 -28.45 -15.74
CA ASN A 846 -6.50 -27.70 -16.10
C ASN A 846 -6.54 -26.19 -15.78
N THR A 847 -7.32 -25.76 -14.79
CA THR A 847 -7.27 -24.41 -14.27
C THR A 847 -6.28 -24.31 -13.11
N LEU A 848 -5.42 -23.28 -13.12
CA LEU A 848 -4.59 -22.90 -11.98
C LEU A 848 -5.34 -21.88 -11.13
N TYR A 849 -5.71 -22.28 -9.91
CA TYR A 849 -6.26 -21.37 -8.91
C TYR A 849 -5.13 -20.88 -7.99
N ILE A 850 -5.06 -19.58 -7.78
CA ILE A 850 -4.13 -18.95 -6.85
C ILE A 850 -4.94 -18.24 -5.79
N LEU A 851 -4.73 -18.59 -4.53
CA LEU A 851 -5.40 -17.99 -3.37
C LEU A 851 -4.36 -17.32 -2.46
N ASP A 852 -4.71 -16.15 -1.94
CA ASP A 852 -3.87 -15.36 -1.05
C ASP A 852 -4.52 -15.32 0.33
N GLU A 853 -3.93 -16.05 1.30
CA GLU A 853 -4.35 -16.14 2.69
C GLU A 853 -5.88 -16.35 2.87
N PRO A 854 -6.48 -17.46 2.35
CA PRO A 854 -7.92 -17.65 2.38
C PRO A 854 -8.52 -17.95 3.76
N THR A 855 -7.69 -18.19 4.78
CA THR A 855 -8.15 -18.49 6.17
C THR A 855 -8.33 -17.24 7.03
N ILE A 856 -8.07 -16.04 6.50
CA ILE A 856 -8.24 -14.80 7.26
C ILE A 856 -9.67 -14.65 7.78
N GLY A 857 -9.80 -14.37 9.08
CA GLY A 857 -11.09 -14.18 9.75
C GLY A 857 -11.91 -15.45 9.93
N LEU A 858 -11.30 -16.65 9.80
CA LEU A 858 -11.98 -17.91 9.94
C LEU A 858 -11.68 -18.59 11.29
N HIS A 859 -12.74 -19.01 11.94
CA HIS A 859 -12.67 -19.94 13.04
C HIS A 859 -12.28 -21.36 12.55
N PHE A 860 -11.71 -22.21 13.40
CA PHE A 860 -11.29 -23.58 13.06
C PHE A 860 -12.39 -24.39 12.32
N ALA A 861 -13.64 -24.32 12.77
CA ALA A 861 -14.77 -24.99 12.14
C ALA A 861 -15.06 -24.49 10.71
N ASP A 862 -14.80 -23.21 10.42
CA ASP A 862 -15.00 -22.63 9.09
C ASP A 862 -13.82 -22.99 8.15
N ILE A 863 -12.60 -23.19 8.72
CA ILE A 863 -11.44 -23.68 7.96
C ILE A 863 -11.70 -25.07 7.39
N GLN A 864 -12.35 -25.97 8.15
CA GLN A 864 -12.72 -27.29 7.65
C GLN A 864 -13.62 -27.19 6.41
N LYS A 865 -14.67 -26.37 6.46
CA LYS A 865 -15.58 -26.16 5.31
C LYS A 865 -14.82 -25.60 4.09
N LEU A 866 -13.91 -24.67 4.31
CA LEU A 866 -13.07 -24.13 3.24
C LEU A 866 -12.18 -25.21 2.63
N LEU A 867 -11.53 -26.03 3.45
CA LEU A 867 -10.71 -27.16 2.99
C LEU A 867 -11.50 -28.13 2.11
N ASP A 868 -12.71 -28.51 2.52
CA ASP A 868 -13.57 -29.41 1.75
C ASP A 868 -13.87 -28.85 0.35
N VAL A 869 -14.08 -27.54 0.26
CA VAL A 869 -14.30 -26.85 -1.00
C VAL A 869 -13.04 -26.82 -1.87
N LEU A 870 -11.87 -26.52 -1.29
CA LEU A 870 -10.59 -26.51 -2.01
C LEU A 870 -10.25 -27.89 -2.55
N MET A 871 -10.43 -28.93 -1.73
CA MET A 871 -10.20 -30.31 -2.13
C MET A 871 -11.12 -30.76 -3.27
N ARG A 872 -12.41 -30.40 -3.24
CA ARG A 872 -13.35 -30.67 -4.36
C ARG A 872 -12.86 -30.05 -5.67
N LEU A 873 -12.31 -28.82 -5.66
CA LEU A 873 -11.75 -28.18 -6.87
C LEU A 873 -10.52 -28.95 -7.39
N VAL A 874 -9.65 -29.41 -6.50
CA VAL A 874 -8.47 -30.22 -6.88
C VAL A 874 -8.91 -31.56 -7.45
N ASP A 875 -9.90 -32.23 -6.85
CA ASP A 875 -10.44 -33.52 -7.32
C ASP A 875 -11.06 -33.44 -8.73
N MET A 876 -11.54 -32.25 -9.13
CA MET A 876 -11.97 -31.98 -10.50
C MET A 876 -10.81 -31.88 -11.52
N GLY A 877 -9.55 -32.09 -11.10
CA GLY A 877 -8.35 -32.06 -11.93
C GLY A 877 -7.68 -30.70 -12.05
N ASN A 878 -8.03 -29.75 -11.20
CA ASN A 878 -7.41 -28.42 -11.18
C ASN A 878 -6.15 -28.39 -10.33
N THR A 879 -5.29 -27.41 -10.59
CA THR A 879 -4.10 -27.11 -9.78
C THR A 879 -4.40 -25.96 -8.84
N MET A 880 -4.01 -26.10 -7.58
CA MET A 880 -4.24 -25.06 -6.59
C MET A 880 -2.95 -24.64 -5.90
N VAL A 881 -2.69 -23.34 -5.84
CA VAL A 881 -1.57 -22.74 -5.11
C VAL A 881 -2.13 -21.77 -4.08
N VAL A 882 -1.83 -22.00 -2.82
CA VAL A 882 -2.34 -21.21 -1.70
C VAL A 882 -1.16 -20.61 -0.94
N ILE A 883 -1.14 -19.28 -0.79
CA ILE A 883 -0.23 -18.63 0.16
C ILE A 883 -0.89 -18.74 1.53
N GLU A 884 -0.22 -19.38 2.51
CA GLU A 884 -0.82 -19.60 3.81
C GLU A 884 0.19 -19.64 4.96
N HIS A 885 -0.33 -19.26 6.13
CA HIS A 885 0.35 -19.35 7.42
C HIS A 885 -0.38 -20.28 8.40
N ASN A 886 -1.65 -20.57 8.13
CA ASN A 886 -2.45 -21.46 8.94
C ASN A 886 -1.97 -22.90 8.79
N LEU A 887 -1.56 -23.49 9.93
CA LEU A 887 -0.97 -24.82 9.95
C LEU A 887 -1.96 -25.93 9.58
N ASP A 888 -3.27 -25.73 9.76
CA ASP A 888 -4.30 -26.69 9.38
C ASP A 888 -4.42 -26.84 7.86
N ILE A 889 -4.32 -25.72 7.12
CA ILE A 889 -4.25 -25.77 5.65
C ILE A 889 -2.93 -26.38 5.20
N ILE A 890 -1.80 -25.95 5.80
CA ILE A 890 -0.47 -26.44 5.39
C ILE A 890 -0.33 -27.93 5.61
N LYS A 891 -0.77 -28.44 6.77
CA LYS A 891 -0.72 -29.90 7.05
C LYS A 891 -1.61 -30.73 6.12
N SER A 892 -2.68 -30.12 5.58
CA SER A 892 -3.62 -30.76 4.66
C SER A 892 -3.20 -30.66 3.19
N ALA A 893 -2.16 -29.89 2.84
CA ALA A 893 -1.66 -29.73 1.47
C ALA A 893 -0.94 -31.00 0.98
N ASP A 894 -0.99 -31.23 -0.33
CA ASP A 894 -0.26 -32.34 -0.97
C ASP A 894 1.23 -32.01 -1.15
N HIS A 895 1.54 -30.74 -1.38
CA HIS A 895 2.91 -30.22 -1.58
C HIS A 895 3.08 -28.89 -0.85
N VAL A 896 4.27 -28.67 -0.30
CA VAL A 896 4.61 -27.41 0.42
C VAL A 896 5.88 -26.80 -0.18
N ILE A 897 5.90 -25.50 -0.33
CA ILE A 897 7.08 -24.71 -0.70
C ILE A 897 7.30 -23.67 0.40
N ASP A 898 8.40 -23.81 1.15
CA ASP A 898 8.77 -22.91 2.25
C ASP A 898 9.84 -21.91 1.80
N LEU A 899 9.53 -20.60 1.90
CA LEU A 899 10.44 -19.51 1.55
C LEU A 899 11.07 -18.92 2.82
N GLY A 900 12.36 -18.57 2.70
CA GLY A 900 13.10 -17.99 3.81
C GLY A 900 14.55 -17.70 3.45
N PRO A 901 15.48 -17.88 4.42
CA PRO A 901 15.26 -18.24 5.84
C PRO A 901 14.64 -17.09 6.67
N GLU A 902 14.79 -15.84 6.22
CA GLU A 902 14.33 -14.63 6.89
C GLU A 902 13.46 -13.76 5.96
N GLY A 903 13.02 -12.60 6.46
CA GLY A 903 12.32 -11.57 5.67
C GLY A 903 13.28 -10.62 4.94
N GLY A 904 12.77 -9.90 3.93
CA GLY A 904 13.47 -8.84 3.20
C GLY A 904 14.75 -9.31 2.50
N PRO A 905 15.88 -8.60 2.68
CA PRO A 905 17.16 -8.98 2.05
C PRO A 905 17.67 -10.36 2.48
N GLY A 906 17.33 -10.84 3.68
CA GLY A 906 17.68 -12.17 4.18
C GLY A 906 16.83 -13.30 3.61
N GLY A 907 15.72 -12.98 2.90
CA GLY A 907 14.79 -13.93 2.31
C GLY A 907 15.02 -14.23 0.84
N GLY A 908 13.94 -14.60 0.16
CA GLY A 908 13.90 -14.78 -1.30
C GLY A 908 14.51 -16.09 -1.81
N GLN A 909 14.66 -17.08 -0.94
CA GLN A 909 15.15 -18.42 -1.28
C GLN A 909 14.10 -19.47 -0.94
N ILE A 910 14.08 -20.61 -1.66
CA ILE A 910 13.31 -21.78 -1.29
C ILE A 910 14.16 -22.58 -0.29
N VAL A 911 13.69 -22.62 0.96
CA VAL A 911 14.38 -23.36 2.05
C VAL A 911 14.04 -24.83 2.01
N ALA A 912 12.77 -25.15 1.73
CA ALA A 912 12.30 -26.52 1.60
C ALA A 912 11.18 -26.60 0.56
N ALA A 913 11.11 -27.70 -0.17
CA ALA A 913 10.00 -28.00 -1.09
C ALA A 913 9.82 -29.53 -1.12
N GLY A 914 8.56 -29.98 -1.00
CA GLY A 914 8.24 -31.41 -0.97
C GLY A 914 6.90 -31.68 -0.29
N THR A 915 6.69 -32.91 0.15
CA THR A 915 5.54 -33.25 0.99
C THR A 915 5.64 -32.57 2.37
N VAL A 916 4.53 -32.48 3.08
CA VAL A 916 4.49 -31.91 4.44
C VAL A 916 5.49 -32.59 5.37
N GLU A 917 5.61 -33.90 5.24
CA GLU A 917 6.51 -34.76 6.03
C GLU A 917 7.99 -34.48 5.70
N GLU A 918 8.31 -34.23 4.43
CA GLU A 918 9.66 -33.87 3.99
C GLU A 918 10.06 -32.49 4.52
N VAL A 919 9.15 -31.50 4.42
CA VAL A 919 9.39 -30.15 4.95
C VAL A 919 9.50 -30.16 6.48
N ALA A 920 8.70 -30.97 7.18
CA ALA A 920 8.78 -31.11 8.64
C ALA A 920 10.13 -31.69 9.12
N ARG A 921 10.84 -32.48 8.29
CA ARG A 921 12.18 -33.01 8.60
C ARG A 921 13.31 -32.00 8.37
N ASN A 922 13.05 -30.96 7.61
CA ASN A 922 14.07 -29.94 7.29
C ASN A 922 14.29 -29.01 8.49
N GLU A 923 15.48 -29.05 9.09
CA GLU A 923 15.83 -28.22 10.25
C GLU A 923 15.97 -26.72 9.95
N GLN A 924 16.23 -26.35 8.69
CA GLN A 924 16.34 -24.96 8.27
C GLN A 924 14.97 -24.31 8.03
N SER A 925 13.91 -25.12 7.91
CA SER A 925 12.57 -24.65 7.69
C SER A 925 11.91 -24.21 9.01
N SER A 926 11.65 -22.91 9.14
CA SER A 926 10.90 -22.38 10.29
C SER A 926 9.48 -22.98 10.34
N THR A 927 8.82 -23.11 9.21
CA THR A 927 7.49 -23.75 9.09
C THR A 927 7.59 -25.24 9.44
N GLY A 928 8.63 -25.92 8.96
CA GLY A 928 8.88 -27.34 9.24
C GLY A 928 8.97 -27.66 10.73
N HIS A 929 9.54 -26.76 11.52
CA HIS A 929 9.62 -26.90 12.97
C HIS A 929 8.22 -26.98 13.61
N PHE A 930 7.29 -26.10 13.23
CA PHE A 930 5.91 -26.12 13.75
C PHE A 930 5.08 -27.29 13.20
N LEU A 931 5.30 -27.67 11.93
CA LEU A 931 4.65 -28.84 11.34
C LEU A 931 5.04 -30.14 12.04
N ARG A 932 6.31 -30.32 12.40
CA ARG A 932 6.81 -31.48 13.14
C ARG A 932 6.03 -31.67 14.44
N LYS A 933 5.86 -30.62 15.21
CA LYS A 933 5.09 -30.63 16.46
C LYS A 933 3.66 -31.15 16.24
N ILE A 934 2.96 -30.62 15.25
CA ILE A 934 1.57 -31.02 14.95
C ILE A 934 1.51 -32.46 14.47
N LEU A 935 2.44 -32.90 13.64
CA LEU A 935 2.46 -34.28 13.15
C LEU A 935 2.76 -35.28 14.27
N ASP A 936 3.64 -34.95 15.22
CA ASP A 936 3.97 -35.77 16.38
C ASP A 936 2.80 -35.83 17.37
N ASP A 937 2.14 -34.70 17.63
CA ASP A 937 0.93 -34.63 18.45
C ASP A 937 -0.20 -35.50 17.87
N HIS A 938 -0.36 -35.50 16.52
CA HIS A 938 -1.34 -36.36 15.85
C HIS A 938 -1.02 -37.85 15.99
N LYS A 939 0.26 -38.23 15.81
CA LYS A 939 0.69 -39.64 16.01
C LYS A 939 0.42 -40.11 17.42
N ASN A 940 0.72 -39.28 18.42
CA ASN A 940 0.50 -39.62 19.82
C ASN A 940 -1.00 -39.80 20.15
N ARG A 941 -1.90 -39.00 19.52
CA ARG A 941 -3.35 -39.15 19.69
C ARG A 941 -3.94 -40.38 18.98
N THR A 942 -3.36 -40.82 17.87
CA THR A 942 -3.82 -42.05 17.16
C THR A 942 -3.23 -43.32 17.71
N ALA A 943 -2.17 -43.23 18.53
CA ALA A 943 -1.53 -44.38 19.19
C ALA A 943 -2.06 -44.63 20.61
N GLY A 944 -2.81 -43.72 21.22
CA GLY A 944 -3.49 -43.91 22.54
C GLY A 944 -5.01 -44.04 22.34
#